data_e5b0aca6f859419c506cf3a0c44ff314
#
_entry.id   e5b0aca6f859419c506cf3a0c44ff314
#
_cell.length_a   1.000
_cell.length_b   1.000
_cell.length_c   1.000
_cell.angle_alpha   90.00
_cell.angle_beta   90.00
_cell.angle_gamma   90.00
#
_symmetry.space_group_name_H-M   'P 1'
#
loop_
_entity.id
_entity.type
_entity.pdbx_description
1 polymer ?
#
loop_
_entity_poly.entity_id
_entity_poly.type
_entity_poly.pdbx_seq_one_letter_code
_entity_poly.pdbx_strand_id
1 'polypeptide(L)'
;MTSNKNKNWRNLFGSSSPHKRKKLGGTIFSALMALVLVGFLSVAAFFAVAKFTTAKILTKDMAPMASSQFFDAKGNLMTTVNSEEDRIPVTIDKVPKNLQHAFLAAEDIRFYEHGGIDFRGIGRAIYTYIRWGEVQGGSTITQQLAKNYFLTQEQTLSRKLHEAFIALQIEQKYTKNEILEMYMNQIYFGQGAYGVETAANTYFGKHVEDLDLAQSAMIAGIPKSPNYYSPLSNPKAAKARQKTVLEQMTKYGFITKEEADKAYAEPLTYKSLNESPGSKKYFIDYCIQLLVDKFGPDAVYKQGLKVYTTLDPDMQKAAEKAAALTPTYYTDSNKLKQPQSAIVAVDPKTGYIKAMIGGRGTDQFNRAVMAERQPGSSMKPFVYLNALEQGATPGDTVQDSPIPGEWNPQNYDRSFHGTVSYRTALTYSYNVPAIKVAMKYGTEKTIKLAKRLGITTLVEDDDNPAMAVGGLTHGVTPLEMAGAYAGIANMGKFNKPTPIIKILDRNGKVLYEHKTNPTQAVKPESAYMMISMMEDVMTRGTGRGAAISRPCAGKSGTTDNYHDAWFVGFTPNLACAVWIGDDNNESLGGMTGGGQPATLWRSFMSGALDGIPAEDFEKPDGFKMPAPKYEAPKPQPKKQTTKKQDTKKKDSKKEDALPGGGNVPQPPRSGKSSTPPPVRPPKQ
;
A
#
# COMPACT_ATOMS: atom_id res chain seq x y z
N MET A 1 -32.90 0.74 -64.77
CA MET A 1 -32.29 -0.39 -65.50
C MET A 1 -31.43 -1.15 -64.51
N THR A 2 -32.01 -2.09 -63.80
CA THR A 2 -31.93 -3.54 -63.89
C THR A 2 -30.51 -4.09 -63.89
N SER A 3 -30.11 -4.79 -62.85
CA SER A 3 -29.81 -6.20 -62.93
C SER A 3 -29.30 -6.78 -61.59
N ASN A 4 -30.14 -7.59 -61.07
CA ASN A 4 -30.08 -8.77 -60.23
C ASN A 4 -28.78 -9.59 -60.36
N LYS A 5 -28.13 -9.94 -59.20
CA LYS A 5 -27.38 -11.23 -59.06
C LYS A 5 -27.43 -11.70 -57.60
N ASN A 6 -28.51 -12.41 -57.31
CA ASN A 6 -28.53 -13.45 -56.25
C ASN A 6 -27.54 -14.55 -56.65
N LYS A 7 -26.56 -14.89 -55.80
CA LYS A 7 -25.84 -16.14 -55.86
C LYS A 7 -25.86 -16.87 -54.50
N ASN A 8 -26.63 -17.87 -54.48
CA ASN A 8 -26.64 -19.13 -53.69
C ASN A 8 -25.49 -19.33 -52.69
N TRP A 9 -25.81 -19.24 -51.39
CA TRP A 9 -25.05 -19.74 -50.26
C TRP A 9 -25.59 -21.07 -49.71
N ARG A 10 -26.27 -21.92 -50.53
CA ARG A 10 -26.91 -23.13 -50.07
C ARG A 10 -26.12 -24.45 -50.25
N ASN A 11 -24.89 -24.45 -50.71
CA ASN A 11 -24.19 -25.70 -51.04
C ASN A 11 -22.83 -25.89 -50.33
N LEU A 12 -22.66 -25.37 -49.09
CA LEU A 12 -21.44 -25.59 -48.30
C LEU A 12 -21.64 -26.40 -47.00
N PHE A 13 -22.84 -26.88 -46.74
CA PHE A 13 -23.06 -27.87 -45.68
C PHE A 13 -23.48 -29.20 -46.27
N GLY A 14 -22.44 -30.03 -46.50
CA GLY A 14 -22.65 -31.43 -46.87
C GLY A 14 -23.53 -32.11 -45.80
N SER A 15 -24.60 -32.79 -46.24
CA SER A 15 -25.50 -33.60 -45.44
C SER A 15 -24.74 -34.74 -44.78
N SER A 16 -24.26 -34.55 -43.55
CA SER A 16 -23.81 -35.65 -42.71
C SER A 16 -25.02 -36.35 -42.13
N SER A 17 -25.16 -37.62 -42.46
CA SER A 17 -26.27 -38.52 -42.06
C SER A 17 -26.49 -38.48 -40.54
N PRO A 18 -27.75 -38.56 -40.05
CA PRO A 18 -28.10 -38.53 -38.62
C PRO A 18 -27.40 -39.59 -37.76
N HIS A 19 -26.95 -40.68 -38.36
CA HIS A 19 -26.27 -41.79 -37.67
C HIS A 19 -24.82 -41.47 -37.21
N LYS A 20 -24.10 -40.60 -37.91
CA LYS A 20 -22.74 -40.20 -37.50
C LYS A 20 -22.73 -39.21 -36.33
N ARG A 21 -23.74 -38.34 -36.20
CA ARG A 21 -23.86 -37.40 -35.06
C ARG A 21 -24.20 -38.09 -33.73
N LYS A 22 -25.02 -39.16 -33.74
CA LYS A 22 -25.33 -39.94 -32.52
C LYS A 22 -24.11 -40.72 -32.01
N LYS A 23 -23.25 -41.26 -32.89
CA LYS A 23 -22.03 -41.95 -32.46
C LYS A 23 -20.98 -41.01 -31.90
N LEU A 24 -20.80 -39.81 -32.48
CA LEU A 24 -19.83 -38.81 -32.00
C LEU A 24 -20.24 -38.24 -30.64
N GLY A 25 -21.52 -37.96 -30.43
CA GLY A 25 -22.04 -37.50 -29.11
C GLY A 25 -21.87 -38.56 -28.01
N GLY A 26 -22.12 -39.86 -28.34
CA GLY A 26 -21.91 -40.99 -27.43
C GLY A 26 -20.41 -41.15 -27.04
N THR A 27 -19.50 -40.99 -28.00
CA THR A 27 -18.05 -41.13 -27.77
C THR A 27 -17.53 -39.96 -26.89
N ILE A 28 -17.97 -38.72 -27.14
CA ILE A 28 -17.61 -37.57 -26.34
C ILE A 28 -18.18 -37.70 -24.91
N PHE A 29 -19.42 -38.15 -24.76
CA PHE A 29 -20.03 -38.41 -23.46
C PHE A 29 -19.29 -39.54 -22.71
N SER A 30 -18.93 -40.64 -23.37
CA SER A 30 -18.16 -41.72 -22.75
C SER A 30 -16.75 -41.27 -22.36
N ALA A 31 -16.08 -40.43 -23.15
CA ALA A 31 -14.77 -39.86 -22.82
C ALA A 31 -14.85 -38.89 -21.62
N LEU A 32 -15.89 -38.06 -21.56
CA LEU A 32 -16.15 -37.20 -20.41
C LEU A 32 -16.45 -38.02 -19.14
N MET A 33 -17.29 -39.06 -19.25
CA MET A 33 -17.57 -39.96 -18.12
C MET A 33 -16.33 -40.75 -17.68
N ALA A 34 -15.46 -41.18 -18.60
CA ALA A 34 -14.19 -41.83 -18.25
C ALA A 34 -13.24 -40.85 -17.54
N LEU A 35 -13.15 -39.59 -17.98
CA LEU A 35 -12.38 -38.54 -17.32
C LEU A 35 -12.89 -38.25 -15.91
N VAL A 36 -14.20 -38.18 -15.73
CA VAL A 36 -14.84 -38.00 -14.42
C VAL A 36 -14.57 -39.20 -13.51
N LEU A 37 -14.64 -40.43 -14.04
CA LEU A 37 -14.35 -41.67 -13.30
C LEU A 37 -12.86 -41.74 -12.89
N VAL A 38 -11.95 -41.43 -13.81
CA VAL A 38 -10.50 -41.37 -13.51
C VAL A 38 -10.21 -40.29 -12.46
N GLY A 39 -10.84 -39.11 -12.55
CA GLY A 39 -10.76 -38.06 -11.53
C GLY A 39 -11.27 -38.54 -10.16
N PHE A 40 -12.41 -39.25 -10.14
CA PHE A 40 -12.97 -39.82 -8.90
C PHE A 40 -12.07 -40.90 -8.30
N LEU A 41 -11.54 -41.81 -9.11
CA LEU A 41 -10.62 -42.86 -8.66
C LEU A 41 -9.29 -42.29 -8.16
N SER A 42 -8.78 -41.21 -8.79
CA SER A 42 -7.58 -40.51 -8.36
C SER A 42 -7.78 -39.84 -7.01
N VAL A 43 -8.94 -39.22 -6.79
CA VAL A 43 -9.32 -38.63 -5.50
C VAL A 43 -9.50 -39.70 -4.43
N ALA A 44 -10.15 -40.84 -4.76
CA ALA A 44 -10.33 -41.94 -3.81
C ALA A 44 -8.98 -42.61 -3.43
N ALA A 45 -8.10 -42.83 -4.40
CA ALA A 45 -6.74 -43.31 -4.14
C ALA A 45 -5.92 -42.36 -3.28
N PHE A 46 -6.05 -41.04 -3.54
CA PHE A 46 -5.43 -40.04 -2.71
C PHE A 46 -5.94 -40.07 -1.27
N PHE A 47 -7.25 -40.15 -1.03
CA PHE A 47 -7.82 -40.30 0.31
C PHE A 47 -7.36 -41.59 1.01
N ALA A 48 -7.18 -42.67 0.29
CA ALA A 48 -6.61 -43.90 0.86
C ALA A 48 -5.15 -43.70 1.32
N VAL A 49 -4.32 -43.03 0.50
CA VAL A 49 -2.93 -42.70 0.84
C VAL A 49 -2.87 -41.69 1.97
N ALA A 50 -3.74 -40.66 1.94
CA ALA A 50 -3.82 -39.63 2.96
C ALA A 50 -4.15 -40.23 4.33
N LYS A 51 -4.99 -41.26 4.41
CA LYS A 51 -5.32 -41.98 5.66
C LYS A 51 -4.08 -42.55 6.35
N PHE A 52 -3.12 -43.09 5.58
CA PHE A 52 -1.87 -43.65 6.13
C PHE A 52 -0.84 -42.59 6.49
N THR A 53 -0.81 -41.47 5.77
CA THR A 53 0.14 -40.38 6.04
C THR A 53 -0.30 -39.45 7.19
N THR A 54 -1.60 -39.29 7.40
CA THR A 54 -2.16 -38.44 8.46
C THR A 54 -1.92 -38.99 9.86
N ALA A 55 -1.83 -40.32 10.04
CA ALA A 55 -1.47 -40.92 11.33
C ALA A 55 -0.10 -40.42 11.83
N LYS A 56 0.85 -40.15 10.94
CA LYS A 56 2.15 -39.55 11.26
C LYS A 56 2.09 -38.05 11.60
N ILE A 57 1.10 -37.34 11.08
CA ILE A 57 0.94 -35.90 11.32
C ILE A 57 0.35 -35.67 12.71
N LEU A 58 -0.56 -36.53 13.15
CA LEU A 58 -1.22 -36.45 14.48
C LEU A 58 -0.30 -36.86 15.65
N THR A 59 0.83 -37.55 15.39
CA THR A 59 1.82 -37.95 16.40
C THR A 59 3.06 -37.05 16.45
N LYS A 60 3.07 -35.95 15.70
CA LYS A 60 4.22 -35.03 15.70
C LYS A 60 4.33 -34.37 17.06
N ASP A 61 5.38 -34.76 17.80
CA ASP A 61 5.75 -34.12 19.08
C ASP A 61 5.77 -32.60 18.90
N MET A 62 4.94 -31.92 19.66
CA MET A 62 4.97 -30.45 19.75
C MET A 62 6.26 -30.05 20.43
N ALA A 63 7.27 -29.71 19.64
CA ALA A 63 8.50 -29.16 20.17
C ALA A 63 8.17 -27.94 21.09
N PRO A 64 8.90 -27.77 22.25
CA PRO A 64 8.65 -26.64 23.12
C PRO A 64 8.61 -25.33 22.38
N MET A 65 7.66 -24.47 22.72
CA MET A 65 7.54 -23.15 22.11
C MET A 65 8.82 -22.36 22.31
N ALA A 66 9.24 -21.66 21.29
CA ALA A 66 10.42 -20.81 21.32
C ALA A 66 10.11 -19.49 20.62
N SER A 67 10.55 -18.42 21.25
CA SER A 67 10.38 -17.05 20.77
C SER A 67 11.24 -16.77 19.56
N SER A 68 10.72 -16.04 18.58
CA SER A 68 11.51 -15.59 17.45
C SER A 68 12.35 -14.36 17.81
N GLN A 69 13.58 -14.34 17.30
CA GLN A 69 14.57 -13.30 17.56
C GLN A 69 14.82 -12.49 16.28
N PHE A 70 14.81 -11.16 16.39
CA PHE A 70 15.07 -10.26 15.29
C PHE A 70 16.39 -9.54 15.51
N PHE A 71 17.27 -9.60 14.50
CA PHE A 71 18.60 -9.01 14.52
C PHE A 71 18.68 -7.89 13.49
N ASP A 72 19.42 -6.82 13.83
CA ASP A 72 19.71 -5.73 12.88
C ASP A 72 20.75 -6.16 11.83
N ALA A 73 21.08 -5.27 10.90
CA ALA A 73 22.05 -5.52 9.83
C ALA A 73 23.49 -5.78 10.34
N LYS A 74 23.78 -5.39 11.59
CA LYS A 74 25.07 -5.62 12.26
C LYS A 74 25.08 -6.91 13.09
N GLY A 75 23.94 -7.64 13.15
CA GLY A 75 23.79 -8.87 13.92
C GLY A 75 23.46 -8.67 15.40
N ASN A 76 23.13 -7.45 15.83
CA ASN A 76 22.72 -7.19 17.21
C ASN A 76 21.24 -7.57 17.38
N LEU A 77 20.89 -8.18 18.51
CA LEU A 77 19.51 -8.49 18.84
C LEU A 77 18.72 -7.20 19.05
N MET A 78 17.64 -7.03 18.27
CA MET A 78 16.74 -5.89 18.38
C MET A 78 15.57 -6.17 19.32
N THR A 79 14.95 -7.33 19.15
CA THR A 79 13.80 -7.76 19.95
C THR A 79 13.60 -9.25 19.86
N THR A 80 12.82 -9.76 20.82
CA THR A 80 12.32 -11.14 20.85
C THR A 80 10.80 -11.07 20.79
N VAL A 81 10.20 -11.84 19.88
CA VAL A 81 8.77 -11.89 19.68
C VAL A 81 8.24 -13.23 20.17
N ASN A 82 7.39 -13.16 21.17
CA ASN A 82 6.74 -14.31 21.78
C ASN A 82 5.26 -14.31 21.37
N SER A 83 4.61 -15.48 21.35
CA SER A 83 3.19 -15.49 21.66
C SER A 83 3.07 -15.15 23.15
N GLU A 84 2.41 -14.06 23.50
CA GLU A 84 1.89 -13.95 24.86
C GLU A 84 0.94 -15.12 25.02
N GLU A 85 1.32 -16.11 25.84
CA GLU A 85 0.53 -17.29 26.12
C GLU A 85 -0.56 -16.97 27.13
N ASP A 86 -1.43 -16.04 26.80
CA ASP A 86 -2.73 -15.98 27.43
C ASP A 86 -3.79 -16.53 26.46
N ARG A 87 -3.57 -17.81 26.04
CA ARG A 87 -4.71 -18.59 25.52
C ARG A 87 -5.61 -18.87 26.69
N ILE A 88 -6.61 -18.03 26.86
CA ILE A 88 -7.68 -18.28 27.80
C ILE A 88 -8.77 -19.01 27.01
N PRO A 89 -8.81 -20.36 27.07
CA PRO A 89 -9.87 -21.09 26.39
C PRO A 89 -11.21 -20.76 27.02
N VAL A 90 -12.17 -20.47 26.20
CA VAL A 90 -13.54 -20.20 26.62
C VAL A 90 -14.47 -21.26 26.03
N THR A 91 -15.47 -21.66 26.80
CA THR A 91 -16.50 -22.57 26.33
C THR A 91 -17.50 -21.81 25.46
N ILE A 92 -18.14 -22.51 24.52
CA ILE A 92 -19.01 -21.87 23.51
C ILE A 92 -20.21 -21.13 24.12
N ASP A 93 -20.66 -21.53 25.31
CA ASP A 93 -21.73 -20.89 26.07
C ASP A 93 -21.35 -19.48 26.57
N LYS A 94 -20.05 -19.23 26.82
CA LYS A 94 -19.53 -17.90 27.18
C LYS A 94 -19.31 -16.98 26.00
N VAL A 95 -19.29 -17.51 24.79
CA VAL A 95 -19.14 -16.69 23.59
C VAL A 95 -20.50 -16.09 23.21
N PRO A 96 -20.64 -14.76 23.10
CA PRO A 96 -21.89 -14.12 22.73
C PRO A 96 -22.47 -14.67 21.41
N LYS A 97 -23.80 -14.84 21.34
CA LYS A 97 -24.45 -15.31 20.12
C LYS A 97 -24.14 -14.42 18.92
N ASN A 98 -24.05 -13.11 19.13
CA ASN A 98 -23.66 -12.17 18.08
C ASN A 98 -22.29 -12.49 17.49
N LEU A 99 -21.30 -12.87 18.31
CA LEU A 99 -19.97 -13.25 17.83
C LEU A 99 -20.00 -14.60 17.09
N GLN A 100 -20.73 -15.59 17.60
CA GLN A 100 -20.95 -16.88 16.92
C GLN A 100 -21.56 -16.66 15.53
N HIS A 101 -22.65 -15.88 15.46
CA HIS A 101 -23.35 -15.55 14.22
C HIS A 101 -22.48 -14.73 13.25
N ALA A 102 -21.67 -13.80 13.76
CA ALA A 102 -20.75 -13.02 12.95
C ALA A 102 -19.69 -13.92 12.26
N PHE A 103 -19.12 -14.90 12.96
CA PHE A 103 -18.24 -15.89 12.35
C PHE A 103 -18.93 -16.76 11.31
N LEU A 104 -20.12 -17.25 11.62
CA LEU A 104 -20.90 -18.06 10.66
C LEU A 104 -21.21 -17.26 9.39
N ALA A 105 -21.67 -16.02 9.55
CA ALA A 105 -21.96 -15.14 8.42
C ALA A 105 -20.74 -14.80 7.59
N ALA A 106 -19.59 -14.56 8.24
CA ALA A 106 -18.37 -14.12 7.59
C ALA A 106 -17.61 -15.26 6.89
N GLU A 107 -17.61 -16.46 7.48
CA GLU A 107 -16.72 -17.56 7.11
C GLU A 107 -17.46 -18.78 6.55
N ASP A 108 -18.59 -19.18 7.15
CA ASP A 108 -19.25 -20.43 6.81
C ASP A 108 -20.73 -20.45 7.20
N ILE A 109 -21.56 -19.81 6.38
CA ILE A 109 -23.01 -19.65 6.70
C ILE A 109 -23.75 -20.99 6.82
N ARG A 110 -23.30 -22.05 6.15
CA ARG A 110 -23.89 -23.37 6.19
C ARG A 110 -23.16 -24.36 7.10
N PHE A 111 -22.39 -23.85 8.03
CA PHE A 111 -21.56 -24.65 8.95
C PHE A 111 -22.34 -25.83 9.57
N TYR A 112 -23.57 -25.61 10.00
CA TYR A 112 -24.43 -26.64 10.62
C TYR A 112 -25.08 -27.58 9.60
N GLU A 113 -24.98 -27.32 8.28
CA GLU A 113 -25.66 -28.09 7.23
C GLU A 113 -24.75 -29.09 6.51
N HIS A 114 -23.43 -28.95 6.59
CA HIS A 114 -22.47 -29.80 5.89
C HIS A 114 -21.55 -30.58 6.84
N GLY A 115 -20.94 -31.67 6.37
CA GLY A 115 -20.01 -32.52 7.14
C GLY A 115 -18.54 -32.19 6.85
N GLY A 116 -18.09 -30.97 7.11
CA GLY A 116 -16.68 -30.55 6.98
C GLY A 116 -16.29 -29.97 5.61
N ILE A 117 -16.96 -30.38 4.53
CA ILE A 117 -16.76 -29.82 3.20
C ILE A 117 -18.11 -29.30 2.67
N ASP A 118 -18.13 -28.05 2.24
CA ASP A 118 -19.30 -27.45 1.60
C ASP A 118 -19.21 -27.51 0.07
N PHE A 119 -19.70 -28.61 -0.51
CA PHE A 119 -19.72 -28.78 -1.97
C PHE A 119 -20.57 -27.75 -2.70
N ARG A 120 -21.65 -27.25 -2.07
CA ARG A 120 -22.48 -26.18 -2.66
C ARG A 120 -21.74 -24.85 -2.67
N GLY A 121 -20.98 -24.57 -1.60
CA GLY A 121 -20.12 -23.38 -1.49
C GLY A 121 -18.99 -23.41 -2.53
N ILE A 122 -18.35 -24.53 -2.73
CA ILE A 122 -17.32 -24.73 -3.77
C ILE A 122 -17.93 -24.50 -5.16
N GLY A 123 -19.10 -25.11 -5.44
CA GLY A 123 -19.79 -24.92 -6.72
C GLY A 123 -20.16 -23.46 -6.99
N ARG A 124 -20.65 -22.74 -5.97
CA ARG A 124 -20.93 -21.30 -6.05
C ARG A 124 -19.66 -20.50 -6.32
N ALA A 125 -18.55 -20.76 -5.61
CA ALA A 125 -17.29 -20.04 -5.77
C ALA A 125 -16.74 -20.21 -7.20
N ILE A 126 -16.79 -21.44 -7.75
CA ILE A 126 -16.40 -21.73 -9.14
C ILE A 126 -17.29 -20.97 -10.12
N TYR A 127 -18.63 -21.01 -9.92
CA TYR A 127 -19.57 -20.29 -10.79
C TYR A 127 -19.31 -18.78 -10.78
N THR A 128 -19.09 -18.18 -9.61
CA THR A 128 -18.80 -16.74 -9.46
C THR A 128 -17.51 -16.38 -10.16
N TYR A 129 -16.47 -17.21 -10.00
CA TYR A 129 -15.18 -16.99 -10.68
C TYR A 129 -15.31 -17.03 -12.21
N ILE A 130 -16.02 -18.03 -12.73
CA ILE A 130 -16.22 -18.17 -14.19
C ILE A 130 -17.09 -17.02 -14.75
N ARG A 131 -18.09 -16.55 -13.99
CA ARG A 131 -19.08 -15.59 -14.50
C ARG A 131 -18.63 -14.13 -14.35
N TRP A 132 -17.89 -13.81 -13.29
CA TRP A 132 -17.53 -12.43 -12.96
C TRP A 132 -16.02 -12.21 -12.66
N GLY A 133 -15.20 -13.28 -12.69
CA GLY A 133 -13.77 -13.18 -12.34
C GLY A 133 -13.50 -13.00 -10.84
N GLU A 134 -14.53 -12.99 -9.99
CA GLU A 134 -14.39 -12.76 -8.55
C GLU A 134 -13.97 -14.03 -7.81
N VAL A 135 -12.92 -13.93 -6.98
CA VAL A 135 -12.47 -15.03 -6.13
C VAL A 135 -13.24 -15.01 -4.81
N GLN A 136 -14.16 -15.94 -4.64
CA GLN A 136 -14.86 -16.16 -3.37
C GLN A 136 -14.24 -17.30 -2.56
N GLY A 137 -14.15 -17.14 -1.22
CA GLY A 137 -13.71 -18.20 -0.32
C GLY A 137 -14.71 -19.37 -0.30
N GLY A 138 -14.19 -20.59 -0.46
CA GLY A 138 -14.98 -21.82 -0.40
C GLY A 138 -14.53 -22.79 0.69
N SER A 139 -13.65 -22.37 1.60
CA SER A 139 -13.18 -23.20 2.73
C SER A 139 -14.13 -23.08 3.91
N THR A 140 -14.45 -24.20 4.54
CA THR A 140 -15.33 -24.24 5.75
C THR A 140 -14.54 -23.91 7.03
N ILE A 141 -15.25 -23.59 8.10
CA ILE A 141 -14.67 -23.42 9.46
C ILE A 141 -13.89 -24.67 9.85
N THR A 142 -14.42 -25.88 9.61
CA THR A 142 -13.74 -27.15 9.92
C THR A 142 -12.45 -27.33 9.11
N GLN A 143 -12.43 -26.92 7.84
CA GLN A 143 -11.21 -26.93 7.02
C GLN A 143 -10.18 -25.92 7.51
N GLN A 144 -10.60 -24.73 7.93
CA GLN A 144 -9.70 -23.75 8.53
C GLN A 144 -9.12 -24.24 9.86
N LEU A 145 -9.94 -24.90 10.68
CA LEU A 145 -9.49 -25.54 11.92
C LEU A 145 -8.43 -26.62 11.63
N ALA A 146 -8.70 -27.52 10.66
CA ALA A 146 -7.77 -28.54 10.21
C ALA A 146 -6.43 -27.95 9.75
N LYS A 147 -6.49 -26.87 8.96
CA LYS A 147 -5.30 -26.16 8.50
C LYS A 147 -4.49 -25.60 9.67
N ASN A 148 -5.14 -24.94 10.62
CA ASN A 148 -4.46 -24.22 11.72
C ASN A 148 -3.86 -25.18 12.75
N TYR A 149 -4.44 -26.37 12.95
CA TYR A 149 -3.90 -27.35 13.91
C TYR A 149 -2.84 -28.27 13.34
N PHE A 150 -2.99 -28.71 12.06
CA PHE A 150 -2.26 -29.88 11.57
C PHE A 150 -1.38 -29.63 10.34
N LEU A 151 -1.53 -28.48 9.64
CA LEU A 151 -0.92 -28.26 8.35
C LEU A 151 -0.02 -27.01 8.32
N THR A 152 0.88 -26.96 7.34
CA THR A 152 1.70 -25.78 7.04
C THR A 152 0.92 -24.76 6.19
N GLN A 153 1.43 -23.54 6.12
CA GLN A 153 0.81 -22.45 5.32
C GLN A 153 1.10 -22.53 3.81
N GLU A 154 1.81 -23.56 3.35
CA GLU A 154 2.07 -23.75 1.92
C GLU A 154 0.79 -23.89 1.11
N GLN A 155 0.69 -23.17 -0.01
CA GLN A 155 -0.48 -23.19 -0.87
C GLN A 155 -0.32 -24.25 -1.97
N THR A 156 -0.37 -25.53 -1.61
CA THR A 156 -0.30 -26.65 -2.55
C THR A 156 -1.63 -27.38 -2.65
N LEU A 157 -1.92 -27.97 -3.81
CA LEU A 157 -3.11 -28.81 -3.99
C LEU A 157 -3.10 -30.00 -3.03
N SER A 158 -1.93 -30.61 -2.82
CA SER A 158 -1.76 -31.72 -1.87
C SER A 158 -2.16 -31.32 -0.45
N ARG A 159 -1.68 -30.15 0.02
CA ARG A 159 -2.08 -29.63 1.32
C ARG A 159 -3.60 -29.40 1.42
N LYS A 160 -4.23 -28.87 0.36
CA LYS A 160 -5.68 -28.61 0.35
C LYS A 160 -6.50 -29.90 0.43
N LEU A 161 -6.01 -30.98 -0.17
CA LEU A 161 -6.63 -32.28 -0.06
C LEU A 161 -6.46 -32.92 1.33
N HIS A 162 -5.28 -32.76 1.97
CA HIS A 162 -5.09 -33.17 3.37
C HIS A 162 -6.00 -32.39 4.33
N GLU A 163 -6.14 -31.07 4.11
CA GLU A 163 -7.06 -30.22 4.87
C GLU A 163 -8.52 -30.74 4.80
N ALA A 164 -8.99 -31.08 3.60
CA ALA A 164 -10.33 -31.64 3.41
C ALA A 164 -10.50 -33.00 4.11
N PHE A 165 -9.49 -33.86 4.03
CA PHE A 165 -9.51 -35.16 4.69
C PHE A 165 -9.53 -35.05 6.22
N ILE A 166 -8.69 -34.20 6.80
CA ILE A 166 -8.66 -33.95 8.24
C ILE A 166 -9.96 -33.32 8.72
N ALA A 167 -10.54 -32.41 7.93
CA ALA A 167 -11.84 -31.81 8.24
C ALA A 167 -12.96 -32.85 8.37
N LEU A 168 -12.99 -33.84 7.45
CA LEU A 168 -13.96 -34.96 7.55
C LEU A 168 -13.74 -35.81 8.80
N GLN A 169 -12.50 -36.02 9.24
CA GLN A 169 -12.21 -36.76 10.48
C GLN A 169 -12.60 -35.98 11.74
N ILE A 170 -12.40 -34.66 11.74
CA ILE A 170 -12.84 -33.78 12.83
C ILE A 170 -14.37 -33.87 12.98
N GLU A 171 -15.13 -33.79 11.89
CA GLU A 171 -16.58 -33.85 11.92
C GLU A 171 -17.14 -35.23 12.33
N GLN A 172 -16.36 -36.30 12.20
CA GLN A 172 -16.74 -37.62 12.71
C GLN A 172 -16.53 -37.76 14.21
N LYS A 173 -15.63 -36.95 14.79
CA LYS A 173 -15.21 -37.08 16.18
C LYS A 173 -15.85 -36.05 17.11
N TYR A 174 -16.17 -34.86 16.62
CA TYR A 174 -16.62 -33.71 17.39
C TYR A 174 -17.97 -33.20 16.87
N THR A 175 -18.79 -32.70 17.77
CA THR A 175 -20.02 -31.98 17.41
C THR A 175 -19.73 -30.63 16.80
N LYS A 176 -20.68 -30.05 16.09
CA LYS A 176 -20.57 -28.73 15.50
C LYS A 176 -20.19 -27.64 16.50
N ASN A 177 -20.79 -27.67 17.69
CA ASN A 177 -20.49 -26.70 18.74
C ASN A 177 -19.05 -26.86 19.27
N GLU A 178 -18.57 -28.09 19.46
CA GLU A 178 -17.18 -28.32 19.84
C GLU A 178 -16.20 -27.87 18.74
N ILE A 179 -16.52 -28.08 17.46
CA ILE A 179 -15.71 -27.62 16.33
C ILE A 179 -15.66 -26.08 16.31
N LEU A 180 -16.80 -25.41 16.51
CA LEU A 180 -16.86 -23.94 16.55
C LEU A 180 -16.08 -23.39 17.75
N GLU A 181 -16.20 -24.03 18.92
CA GLU A 181 -15.43 -23.69 20.12
C GLU A 181 -13.91 -23.83 19.88
N MET A 182 -13.48 -24.96 19.35
CA MET A 182 -12.07 -25.17 19.00
C MET A 182 -11.56 -24.15 17.99
N TYR A 183 -12.39 -23.82 16.98
CA TYR A 183 -12.04 -22.80 15.98
C TYR A 183 -11.86 -21.43 16.63
N MET A 184 -12.82 -20.99 17.43
CA MET A 184 -12.79 -19.68 18.09
C MET A 184 -11.65 -19.57 19.11
N ASN A 185 -11.24 -20.65 19.76
CA ASN A 185 -10.11 -20.68 20.69
C ASN A 185 -8.74 -20.77 20.01
N GLN A 186 -8.70 -21.11 18.70
CA GLN A 186 -7.42 -21.37 18.00
C GLN A 186 -7.05 -20.31 16.97
N ILE A 187 -8.03 -19.65 16.40
CA ILE A 187 -7.78 -18.75 15.26
C ILE A 187 -6.92 -17.54 15.67
N TYR A 188 -6.07 -17.11 14.77
CA TYR A 188 -5.20 -15.95 14.95
C TYR A 188 -5.89 -14.65 14.53
N PHE A 189 -5.83 -13.64 15.39
CA PHE A 189 -6.48 -12.34 15.22
C PHE A 189 -5.50 -11.18 14.94
N GLY A 190 -4.23 -11.47 14.71
CA GLY A 190 -3.21 -10.39 14.65
C GLY A 190 -2.68 -10.04 16.05
N GLN A 191 -1.61 -9.23 16.10
CA GLN A 191 -1.03 -8.75 17.36
C GLN A 191 -0.59 -9.83 18.34
N GLY A 192 -0.30 -11.05 17.87
CA GLY A 192 -0.01 -12.19 18.75
C GLY A 192 -1.24 -12.82 19.39
N ALA A 193 -2.45 -12.28 19.19
CA ALA A 193 -3.68 -12.77 19.81
C ALA A 193 -4.20 -14.05 19.14
N TYR A 194 -4.25 -15.13 19.91
CA TYR A 194 -4.86 -16.41 19.53
C TYR A 194 -6.09 -16.68 20.38
N GLY A 195 -7.22 -16.97 19.71
CA GLY A 195 -8.52 -17.18 20.35
C GLY A 195 -9.29 -15.91 20.64
N VAL A 196 -10.63 -16.05 20.74
CA VAL A 196 -11.56 -14.90 20.85
C VAL A 196 -11.45 -14.16 22.17
N GLU A 197 -11.10 -14.84 23.27
CA GLU A 197 -10.90 -14.20 24.57
C GLU A 197 -9.66 -13.31 24.56
N THR A 198 -8.54 -13.84 24.07
CA THR A 198 -7.31 -13.05 23.91
C THR A 198 -7.53 -11.87 22.95
N ALA A 199 -8.29 -12.08 21.85
CA ALA A 199 -8.63 -11.00 20.92
C ALA A 199 -9.50 -9.92 21.57
N ALA A 200 -10.53 -10.29 22.34
CA ALA A 200 -11.39 -9.36 23.08
C ALA A 200 -10.56 -8.51 24.06
N ASN A 201 -9.66 -9.15 24.80
CA ASN A 201 -8.77 -8.45 25.71
C ASN A 201 -7.76 -7.54 24.99
N THR A 202 -7.14 -8.04 23.92
CA THR A 202 -6.13 -7.28 23.14
C THR A 202 -6.73 -6.04 22.51
N TYR A 203 -7.90 -6.16 21.88
CA TYR A 203 -8.50 -5.05 21.14
C TYR A 203 -9.36 -4.14 21.99
N PHE A 204 -10.10 -4.67 22.96
CA PHE A 204 -11.09 -3.92 23.73
C PHE A 204 -10.84 -3.89 25.24
N GLY A 205 -9.90 -4.68 25.76
CA GLY A 205 -9.65 -4.78 27.20
C GLY A 205 -10.81 -5.38 27.97
N LYS A 206 -11.62 -6.24 27.32
CA LYS A 206 -12.84 -6.87 27.84
C LYS A 206 -12.72 -8.38 27.77
N HIS A 207 -13.56 -9.10 28.55
CA HIS A 207 -13.83 -10.52 28.34
C HIS A 207 -14.68 -10.70 27.08
N VAL A 208 -14.59 -11.87 26.45
CA VAL A 208 -15.35 -12.17 25.23
C VAL A 208 -16.85 -12.11 25.47
N GLU A 209 -17.32 -12.50 26.65
CA GLU A 209 -18.72 -12.47 27.09
C GLU A 209 -19.32 -11.05 27.13
N ASP A 210 -18.48 -10.02 27.29
CA ASP A 210 -18.87 -8.61 27.38
C ASP A 210 -18.88 -7.89 26.00
N LEU A 211 -18.63 -8.61 24.93
CA LEU A 211 -18.63 -8.02 23.58
C LEU A 211 -20.05 -7.73 23.08
N ASP A 212 -20.30 -6.49 22.69
CA ASP A 212 -21.50 -6.09 21.98
C ASP A 212 -21.49 -6.51 20.50
N LEU A 213 -22.56 -6.18 19.76
CA LEU A 213 -22.71 -6.51 18.34
C LEU A 213 -21.62 -5.84 17.49
N ALA A 214 -21.31 -4.57 17.73
CA ALA A 214 -20.34 -3.82 16.97
C ALA A 214 -18.91 -4.40 17.15
N GLN A 215 -18.54 -4.73 18.37
CA GLN A 215 -17.29 -5.36 18.73
C GLN A 215 -17.18 -6.79 18.18
N SER A 216 -18.27 -7.57 18.29
CA SER A 216 -18.37 -8.94 17.76
C SER A 216 -18.16 -8.97 16.23
N ALA A 217 -18.80 -8.07 15.50
CA ALA A 217 -18.63 -7.97 14.05
C ALA A 217 -17.23 -7.51 13.66
N MET A 218 -16.58 -6.65 14.47
CA MET A 218 -15.19 -6.24 14.28
C MET A 218 -14.27 -7.45 14.44
N ILE A 219 -14.34 -8.17 15.56
CA ILE A 219 -13.52 -9.36 15.84
C ILE A 219 -13.69 -10.41 14.73
N ALA A 220 -14.92 -10.74 14.34
CA ALA A 220 -15.17 -11.75 13.30
C ALA A 220 -14.63 -11.35 11.91
N GLY A 221 -14.41 -10.07 11.69
CA GLY A 221 -13.82 -9.57 10.43
C GLY A 221 -12.33 -9.78 10.29
N ILE A 222 -11.59 -9.84 11.39
CA ILE A 222 -10.12 -9.86 11.43
C ILE A 222 -9.49 -11.10 10.78
N PRO A 223 -9.98 -12.34 11.02
CA PRO A 223 -9.28 -13.56 10.59
C PRO A 223 -9.09 -13.71 9.09
N LYS A 224 -9.86 -13.02 8.27
CA LYS A 224 -9.69 -13.02 6.80
C LYS A 224 -8.30 -12.56 6.37
N SER A 225 -7.75 -11.56 7.05
CA SER A 225 -6.37 -11.07 6.90
C SER A 225 -5.97 -10.34 8.20
N PRO A 226 -5.47 -11.06 9.21
CA PRO A 226 -5.34 -10.55 10.57
C PRO A 226 -4.49 -9.29 10.70
N ASN A 227 -3.42 -9.19 9.93
CA ASN A 227 -2.55 -8.01 9.96
C ASN A 227 -3.17 -6.82 9.24
N TYR A 228 -3.88 -7.06 8.11
CA TYR A 228 -4.50 -6.00 7.30
C TYR A 228 -5.79 -5.47 7.94
N TYR A 229 -6.61 -6.35 8.53
CA TYR A 229 -7.88 -5.97 9.17
C TYR A 229 -7.77 -5.72 10.67
N SER A 230 -6.56 -5.64 11.23
CA SER A 230 -6.39 -5.23 12.63
C SER A 230 -6.80 -3.77 12.80
N PRO A 231 -7.75 -3.46 13.71
CA PRO A 231 -8.20 -2.08 13.92
C PRO A 231 -7.13 -1.18 14.55
N LEU A 232 -6.11 -1.76 15.17
CA LEU A 232 -4.97 -1.02 15.72
C LEU A 232 -3.97 -0.63 14.63
N SER A 233 -3.82 -1.47 13.59
CA SER A 233 -2.86 -1.24 12.51
C SER A 233 -3.50 -0.55 11.31
N ASN A 234 -4.76 -0.85 10.98
CA ASN A 234 -5.48 -0.29 9.83
C ASN A 234 -6.96 -0.05 10.16
N PRO A 235 -7.28 1.01 10.93
CA PRO A 235 -8.64 1.27 11.39
C PRO A 235 -9.67 1.38 10.24
N LYS A 236 -9.27 2.00 9.12
CA LYS A 236 -10.14 2.20 7.96
C LYS A 236 -10.54 0.88 7.32
N ALA A 237 -9.57 0.00 7.05
CA ALA A 237 -9.83 -1.32 6.47
C ALA A 237 -10.63 -2.21 7.45
N ALA A 238 -10.32 -2.17 8.74
CA ALA A 238 -11.05 -2.88 9.78
C ALA A 238 -12.52 -2.44 9.84
N LYS A 239 -12.79 -1.13 9.81
CA LYS A 239 -14.16 -0.57 9.81
C LYS A 239 -14.94 -0.96 8.56
N ALA A 240 -14.30 -0.94 7.38
CA ALA A 240 -14.92 -1.41 6.14
C ALA A 240 -15.24 -2.92 6.19
N ARG A 241 -14.34 -3.73 6.79
CA ARG A 241 -14.57 -5.17 6.97
C ARG A 241 -15.67 -5.46 7.98
N GLN A 242 -15.75 -4.70 9.09
CA GLN A 242 -16.86 -4.76 10.05
C GLN A 242 -18.21 -4.54 9.34
N LYS A 243 -18.30 -3.51 8.46
CA LYS A 243 -19.48 -3.27 7.64
C LYS A 243 -19.87 -4.49 6.83
N THR A 244 -18.92 -5.11 6.14
CA THR A 244 -19.17 -6.33 5.35
C THR A 244 -19.73 -7.47 6.23
N VAL A 245 -19.20 -7.66 7.44
CA VAL A 245 -19.71 -8.70 8.37
C VAL A 245 -21.15 -8.40 8.78
N LEU A 246 -21.44 -7.16 9.18
CA LEU A 246 -22.81 -6.74 9.56
C LEU A 246 -23.81 -6.90 8.40
N GLU A 247 -23.40 -6.53 7.17
CA GLU A 247 -24.20 -6.74 5.96
C GLU A 247 -24.48 -8.24 5.71
N GLN A 248 -23.49 -9.10 5.93
CA GLN A 248 -23.67 -10.55 5.82
C GLN A 248 -24.59 -11.08 6.93
N MET A 249 -24.43 -10.64 8.17
CA MET A 249 -25.33 -11.01 9.27
C MET A 249 -26.79 -10.62 8.96
N THR A 250 -27.01 -9.42 8.42
CA THR A 250 -28.34 -8.97 7.98
C THR A 250 -28.87 -9.82 6.83
N LYS A 251 -28.04 -10.07 5.81
CA LYS A 251 -28.41 -10.88 4.64
C LYS A 251 -28.88 -12.28 5.02
N TYR A 252 -28.30 -12.85 6.06
CA TYR A 252 -28.61 -14.21 6.52
C TYR A 252 -29.61 -14.24 7.68
N GLY A 253 -30.19 -13.09 8.07
CA GLY A 253 -31.27 -13.01 9.05
C GLY A 253 -30.84 -13.17 10.50
N PHE A 254 -29.56 -13.00 10.82
CA PHE A 254 -29.08 -13.02 12.21
C PHE A 254 -29.38 -11.72 12.95
N ILE A 255 -29.41 -10.61 12.25
CA ILE A 255 -29.75 -9.27 12.77
C ILE A 255 -30.61 -8.51 11.76
N THR A 256 -31.34 -7.48 12.23
CA THR A 256 -32.05 -6.56 11.36
C THR A 256 -31.08 -5.54 10.72
N LYS A 257 -31.59 -4.82 9.70
CA LYS A 257 -30.83 -3.73 9.08
C LYS A 257 -30.61 -2.59 10.07
N GLU A 258 -31.57 -2.27 10.88
CA GLU A 258 -31.51 -1.22 11.91
C GLU A 258 -30.42 -1.53 12.95
N GLU A 259 -30.36 -2.79 13.42
CA GLU A 259 -29.30 -3.24 14.34
C GLU A 259 -27.92 -3.14 13.69
N ALA A 260 -27.78 -3.52 12.41
CA ALA A 260 -26.53 -3.42 11.67
C ALA A 260 -26.08 -1.96 11.51
N ASP A 261 -27.01 -1.07 11.11
CA ASP A 261 -26.71 0.36 10.92
C ASP A 261 -26.33 1.03 12.25
N LYS A 262 -27.01 0.69 13.35
CA LYS A 262 -26.67 1.14 14.71
C LYS A 262 -25.30 0.67 15.14
N ALA A 263 -24.99 -0.61 15.00
CA ALA A 263 -23.68 -1.19 15.35
C ALA A 263 -22.55 -0.61 14.48
N TYR A 264 -22.81 -0.34 13.21
CA TYR A 264 -21.81 0.29 12.35
C TYR A 264 -21.54 1.75 12.73
N ALA A 265 -22.58 2.51 13.12
CA ALA A 265 -22.44 3.91 13.56
C ALA A 265 -21.76 4.05 14.93
N GLU A 266 -21.69 2.99 15.71
CA GLU A 266 -21.10 2.98 17.04
C GLU A 266 -19.59 3.26 16.99
N PRO A 267 -19.08 4.27 17.75
CA PRO A 267 -17.67 4.52 17.88
C PRO A 267 -17.01 3.46 18.76
N LEU A 268 -16.09 2.68 18.21
CA LEU A 268 -15.34 1.68 18.95
C LEU A 268 -14.09 2.29 19.58
N THR A 269 -13.94 2.08 20.90
CA THR A 269 -12.73 2.44 21.64
C THR A 269 -11.84 1.21 21.77
N TYR A 270 -10.59 1.34 21.33
CA TYR A 270 -9.62 0.25 21.39
C TYR A 270 -8.67 0.44 22.58
N LYS A 271 -8.24 -0.69 23.15
CA LYS A 271 -7.24 -0.68 24.21
C LYS A 271 -5.92 -0.13 23.68
N SER A 272 -5.39 0.89 24.33
CA SER A 272 -4.03 1.35 24.04
C SER A 272 -3.04 0.27 24.48
N LEU A 273 -2.23 -0.22 23.58
CA LEU A 273 -1.12 -1.08 23.95
C LEU A 273 -0.08 -0.22 24.69
N ASN A 274 0.07 -0.41 25.99
CA ASN A 274 0.94 0.36 26.89
C ASN A 274 2.45 0.11 26.68
N GLU A 275 2.85 -0.45 25.56
CA GLU A 275 4.25 -0.52 25.23
C GLU A 275 4.69 0.81 24.59
N SER A 276 5.66 1.48 25.23
CA SER A 276 6.42 2.53 24.56
C SER A 276 6.96 1.95 23.26
N PRO A 277 6.48 2.37 22.10
CA PRO A 277 7.00 1.86 20.85
C PRO A 277 8.40 2.40 20.74
N GLY A 278 9.38 1.55 20.93
CA GLY A 278 10.70 1.85 20.43
C GLY A 278 10.54 2.21 18.96
N SER A 279 11.27 3.17 18.49
CA SER A 279 11.25 3.68 17.10
C SER A 279 11.38 2.59 16.04
N LYS A 280 11.89 1.42 16.40
CA LYS A 280 12.03 0.23 15.54
C LYS A 280 10.73 -0.56 15.34
N LYS A 281 9.66 -0.24 16.09
CA LYS A 281 8.43 -1.04 16.10
C LYS A 281 7.80 -1.16 14.71
N TYR A 282 7.65 -0.06 13.97
CA TYR A 282 7.08 -0.08 12.62
C TYR A 282 7.82 -1.01 11.67
N PHE A 283 9.14 -1.05 11.76
CA PHE A 283 9.96 -1.92 10.93
C PHE A 283 9.81 -3.39 11.36
N ILE A 284 9.82 -3.67 12.67
CA ILE A 284 9.62 -5.02 13.21
C ILE A 284 8.22 -5.54 12.88
N ASP A 285 7.18 -4.74 13.07
CA ASP A 285 5.80 -5.10 12.74
C ASP A 285 5.66 -5.43 11.24
N TYR A 286 6.32 -4.66 10.37
CA TYR A 286 6.36 -4.96 8.94
C TYR A 286 7.07 -6.29 8.65
N CYS A 287 8.21 -6.58 9.32
CA CYS A 287 8.86 -7.89 9.21
C CYS A 287 7.94 -9.02 9.67
N ILE A 288 7.27 -8.86 10.82
CA ILE A 288 6.33 -9.84 11.36
C ILE A 288 5.20 -10.10 10.37
N GLN A 289 4.61 -9.05 9.79
CA GLN A 289 3.56 -9.18 8.77
C GLN A 289 4.02 -10.06 7.61
N LEU A 290 5.18 -9.77 7.02
CA LEU A 290 5.72 -10.55 5.90
C LEU A 290 6.02 -12.00 6.29
N LEU A 291 6.48 -12.23 7.51
CA LEU A 291 6.77 -13.57 8.02
C LEU A 291 5.49 -14.37 8.26
N VAL A 292 4.46 -13.74 8.85
CA VAL A 292 3.15 -14.36 9.07
C VAL A 292 2.50 -14.71 7.73
N ASP A 293 2.56 -13.82 6.74
CA ASP A 293 2.02 -14.08 5.41
C ASP A 293 2.73 -15.24 4.70
N LYS A 294 4.04 -15.40 4.92
CA LYS A 294 4.86 -16.42 4.26
C LYS A 294 4.90 -17.76 5.00
N PHE A 295 5.05 -17.76 6.33
CA PHE A 295 5.30 -18.96 7.14
C PHE A 295 4.15 -19.28 8.09
N GLY A 296 3.19 -18.37 8.24
CA GLY A 296 2.10 -18.45 9.20
C GLY A 296 2.49 -17.97 10.61
N PRO A 297 1.47 -17.62 11.42
CA PRO A 297 1.70 -17.04 12.74
C PRO A 297 2.41 -18.02 13.71
N ASP A 298 2.14 -19.31 13.64
CA ASP A 298 2.80 -20.30 14.52
C ASP A 298 4.31 -20.36 14.31
N ALA A 299 4.78 -20.22 13.07
CA ALA A 299 6.21 -20.17 12.79
C ALA A 299 6.87 -18.96 13.48
N VAL A 300 6.21 -17.80 13.38
CA VAL A 300 6.74 -16.53 13.92
C VAL A 300 6.71 -16.49 15.44
N TYR A 301 5.61 -16.94 16.05
CA TYR A 301 5.40 -16.73 17.49
C TYR A 301 5.79 -17.94 18.37
N LYS A 302 5.97 -19.17 17.79
CA LYS A 302 6.13 -20.39 18.57
C LYS A 302 7.33 -21.26 18.15
N GLN A 303 7.87 -21.11 16.93
CA GLN A 303 8.91 -22.03 16.44
C GLN A 303 10.34 -21.52 16.61
N GLY A 304 10.52 -20.28 17.11
CA GLY A 304 11.84 -19.73 17.42
C GLY A 304 12.68 -19.40 16.19
N LEU A 305 12.12 -18.62 15.27
CA LEU A 305 12.86 -18.14 14.11
C LEU A 305 13.98 -17.17 14.52
N LYS A 306 15.12 -17.22 13.83
CA LYS A 306 16.17 -16.21 13.88
C LYS A 306 16.10 -15.38 12.58
N VAL A 307 15.64 -14.13 12.70
CA VAL A 307 15.38 -13.24 11.56
C VAL A 307 16.46 -12.17 11.50
N TYR A 308 17.31 -12.24 10.50
CA TYR A 308 18.33 -11.23 10.22
C TYR A 308 17.75 -10.21 9.25
N THR A 309 17.65 -8.97 9.72
CA THR A 309 16.99 -7.89 8.99
C THR A 309 17.99 -6.95 8.34
N THR A 310 17.49 -6.09 7.48
CA THR A 310 18.28 -5.10 6.75
C THR A 310 18.43 -3.78 7.50
N LEU A 311 17.77 -3.61 8.66
CA LEU A 311 17.75 -2.37 9.43
C LEU A 311 19.15 -1.98 9.91
N ASP A 312 19.60 -0.82 9.49
CA ASP A 312 20.83 -0.24 9.99
C ASP A 312 20.55 0.61 11.23
N PRO A 313 21.12 0.27 12.41
CA PRO A 313 20.77 0.95 13.65
C PRO A 313 21.17 2.43 13.67
N ASP A 314 22.24 2.83 12.97
CA ASP A 314 22.68 4.22 12.93
C ASP A 314 21.81 5.04 11.97
N MET A 315 21.46 4.48 10.81
CA MET A 315 20.52 5.09 9.88
C MET A 315 19.13 5.22 10.50
N GLN A 316 18.67 4.20 11.26
CA GLN A 316 17.40 4.27 11.98
C GLN A 316 17.41 5.41 13.01
N LYS A 317 18.48 5.56 13.79
CA LYS A 317 18.64 6.67 14.74
C LYS A 317 18.66 8.03 14.05
N ALA A 318 19.25 8.13 12.86
CA ALA A 318 19.21 9.35 12.05
C ALA A 318 17.76 9.65 11.58
N ALA A 319 16.98 8.63 11.19
CA ALA A 319 15.58 8.77 10.81
C ALA A 319 14.71 9.25 11.98
N GLU A 320 14.94 8.74 13.18
CA GLU A 320 14.26 9.17 14.40
C GLU A 320 14.52 10.66 14.71
N LYS A 321 15.78 11.07 14.63
CA LYS A 321 16.16 12.49 14.81
C LYS A 321 15.49 13.39 13.77
N ALA A 322 15.44 12.94 12.51
CA ALA A 322 14.80 13.69 11.45
C ALA A 322 13.28 13.76 11.66
N ALA A 323 12.62 12.66 11.99
CA ALA A 323 11.18 12.61 12.24
C ALA A 323 10.77 13.52 13.42
N ALA A 324 11.63 13.66 14.44
CA ALA A 324 11.40 14.55 15.58
C ALA A 324 11.29 16.03 15.19
N LEU A 325 11.80 16.44 14.02
CA LEU A 325 11.68 17.79 13.48
C LEU A 325 10.30 18.09 12.86
N THR A 326 9.40 17.10 12.77
CA THR A 326 8.05 17.32 12.24
C THR A 326 7.26 18.22 13.19
N PRO A 327 6.68 19.34 12.74
CA PRO A 327 5.92 20.23 13.60
C PRO A 327 4.66 19.53 14.13
N THR A 328 4.15 20.00 15.26
CA THR A 328 2.86 19.55 15.80
C THR A 328 1.89 20.72 15.72
N TYR A 329 0.78 20.53 15.00
CA TYR A 329 -0.28 21.53 14.88
C TYR A 329 -1.38 21.31 15.91
N TYR A 330 -1.75 20.06 16.14
CA TYR A 330 -2.74 19.66 17.13
C TYR A 330 -2.54 18.19 17.54
N THR A 331 -3.28 17.76 18.54
CA THR A 331 -3.39 16.35 18.92
C THR A 331 -4.82 15.90 18.62
N ASP A 332 -4.97 14.83 17.89
CA ASP A 332 -6.28 14.31 17.47
C ASP A 332 -7.02 13.54 18.58
N SER A 333 -8.21 13.04 18.29
CA SER A 333 -9.04 12.27 19.23
C SER A 333 -8.37 10.95 19.67
N ASN A 334 -7.44 10.41 18.87
CA ASN A 334 -6.66 9.21 19.18
C ASN A 334 -5.38 9.54 19.97
N LYS A 335 -5.22 10.78 20.43
CA LYS A 335 -4.04 11.31 21.12
C LYS A 335 -2.76 11.28 20.28
N LEU A 336 -2.87 11.25 18.94
CA LEU A 336 -1.76 11.32 18.03
C LEU A 336 -1.45 12.77 17.66
N LYS A 337 -0.17 13.11 17.62
CA LYS A 337 0.30 14.42 17.18
C LYS A 337 0.14 14.55 15.67
N GLN A 338 -0.63 15.52 15.21
CA GLN A 338 -0.78 15.82 13.80
C GLN A 338 0.00 17.07 13.39
N PRO A 339 0.55 17.14 12.17
CA PRO A 339 0.58 16.08 11.17
C PRO A 339 1.50 14.92 11.56
N GLN A 340 1.29 13.78 10.90
CA GLN A 340 2.16 12.61 10.94
C GLN A 340 3.30 12.75 9.94
N SER A 341 4.33 11.90 10.07
CA SER A 341 5.41 11.78 9.10
C SER A 341 5.84 10.33 8.91
N ALA A 342 6.27 10.01 7.70
CA ALA A 342 6.92 8.74 7.39
C ALA A 342 8.26 8.99 6.69
N ILE A 343 9.27 8.17 7.03
CA ILE A 343 10.60 8.19 6.42
C ILE A 343 10.98 6.77 6.08
N VAL A 344 11.32 6.51 4.82
CA VAL A 344 11.79 5.19 4.38
C VAL A 344 13.06 5.36 3.58
N ALA A 345 14.08 4.58 3.93
CA ALA A 345 15.35 4.57 3.22
C ALA A 345 15.66 3.19 2.63
N VAL A 346 16.04 3.17 1.35
CA VAL A 346 16.31 1.96 0.58
C VAL A 346 17.68 2.06 -0.09
N ASP A 347 18.49 1.03 0.06
CA ASP A 347 19.74 0.87 -0.66
C ASP A 347 19.47 0.54 -2.14
N PRO A 348 19.88 1.38 -3.10
CA PRO A 348 19.62 1.17 -4.52
C PRO A 348 20.18 -0.13 -5.09
N LYS A 349 21.34 -0.58 -4.61
CA LYS A 349 22.07 -1.73 -5.14
C LYS A 349 21.46 -3.07 -4.68
N THR A 350 20.84 -3.10 -3.49
CA THR A 350 20.34 -4.34 -2.87
C THR A 350 18.81 -4.38 -2.70
N GLY A 351 18.16 -3.23 -2.67
CA GLY A 351 16.75 -3.10 -2.26
C GLY A 351 16.56 -3.20 -0.74
N TYR A 352 17.60 -3.22 0.06
CA TYR A 352 17.51 -3.33 1.51
C TYR A 352 16.90 -2.07 2.13
N ILE A 353 15.87 -2.27 2.95
CA ILE A 353 15.26 -1.19 3.74
C ILE A 353 16.18 -0.91 4.92
N LYS A 354 16.90 0.21 4.89
CA LYS A 354 17.92 0.58 5.88
C LYS A 354 17.35 1.29 7.11
N ALA A 355 16.27 2.04 6.92
CA ALA A 355 15.57 2.74 7.99
C ALA A 355 14.07 2.89 7.64
N MET A 356 13.22 2.89 8.68
CA MET A 356 11.78 3.08 8.53
C MET A 356 11.18 3.78 9.73
N ILE A 357 10.49 4.89 9.48
CA ILE A 357 9.58 5.57 10.41
C ILE A 357 8.18 5.51 9.79
N GLY A 358 7.24 4.90 10.49
CA GLY A 358 5.85 4.75 10.02
C GLY A 358 4.86 5.72 10.66
N GLY A 359 5.34 6.63 11.53
CA GLY A 359 4.50 7.59 12.23
C GLY A 359 5.20 8.24 13.41
N ARG A 360 4.50 9.11 14.13
CA ARG A 360 5.00 9.89 15.28
C ARG A 360 4.31 9.55 16.60
N GLY A 361 3.52 8.50 16.60
CA GLY A 361 2.70 8.11 17.74
C GLY A 361 3.02 6.72 18.26
N THR A 362 2.11 6.25 19.09
CA THR A 362 2.11 4.91 19.67
C THR A 362 1.21 3.94 18.90
N ASP A 363 0.53 4.44 17.85
CA ASP A 363 -0.34 3.65 16.98
C ASP A 363 0.47 2.63 16.16
N GLN A 364 -0.24 1.64 15.66
CA GLN A 364 0.34 0.57 14.85
C GLN A 364 0.13 0.78 13.35
N PHE A 365 -0.53 1.86 12.96
CA PHE A 365 -0.70 2.21 11.55
C PHE A 365 0.62 2.65 10.95
N ASN A 366 1.28 1.73 10.25
CA ASN A 366 2.57 1.99 9.61
C ASN A 366 2.38 2.75 8.29
N ARG A 367 2.43 4.08 8.36
CA ARG A 367 2.21 4.95 7.19
C ARG A 367 3.27 4.77 6.11
N ALA A 368 4.43 4.24 6.46
CA ALA A 368 5.50 3.94 5.48
C ALA A 368 5.08 2.91 4.43
N VAL A 369 4.20 1.98 4.78
CA VAL A 369 3.80 0.83 3.94
C VAL A 369 2.29 0.71 3.73
N MET A 370 1.48 1.43 4.51
CA MET A 370 0.02 1.28 4.49
C MET A 370 -0.73 2.56 4.10
N ALA A 371 -0.10 3.74 4.22
CA ALA A 371 -0.74 4.99 3.84
C ALA A 371 -0.55 5.24 2.34
N GLU A 372 -1.61 5.02 1.57
CA GLU A 372 -1.70 5.42 0.17
C GLU A 372 -2.07 6.89 0.10
N ARG A 373 -1.13 7.74 -0.33
CA ARG A 373 -1.26 9.19 -0.34
C ARG A 373 -0.93 9.79 -1.69
N GLN A 374 -1.54 10.91 -2.01
CA GLN A 374 -1.31 11.60 -3.27
C GLN A 374 0.13 12.12 -3.33
N PRO A 375 0.95 11.68 -4.32
CA PRO A 375 2.36 12.05 -4.39
C PRO A 375 2.61 13.48 -4.90
N GLY A 376 1.60 14.12 -5.47
CA GLY A 376 1.74 15.42 -6.07
C GLY A 376 2.85 15.43 -7.14
N SER A 377 3.60 16.51 -7.19
CA SER A 377 4.69 16.70 -8.16
C SER A 377 5.85 15.70 -8.06
N SER A 378 5.91 14.84 -7.04
CA SER A 378 6.92 13.77 -6.99
C SER A 378 6.63 12.65 -8.00
N MET A 379 5.49 12.69 -8.68
CA MET A 379 5.15 11.81 -9.81
C MET A 379 5.82 12.25 -11.14
N LYS A 380 6.18 13.51 -11.28
CA LYS A 380 6.74 14.09 -12.53
C LYS A 380 8.00 13.39 -13.08
N PRO A 381 8.95 12.92 -12.25
CA PRO A 381 10.09 12.17 -12.77
C PRO A 381 9.70 10.99 -13.64
N PHE A 382 8.63 10.26 -13.31
CA PHE A 382 8.18 9.11 -14.12
C PHE A 382 7.62 9.55 -15.49
N VAL A 383 6.98 10.73 -15.56
CA VAL A 383 6.49 11.33 -16.80
C VAL A 383 7.65 11.67 -17.73
N TYR A 384 8.66 12.39 -17.22
CA TYR A 384 9.81 12.76 -18.04
C TYR A 384 10.68 11.54 -18.36
N LEU A 385 10.82 10.58 -17.43
CA LEU A 385 11.55 9.35 -17.67
C LEU A 385 10.91 8.51 -18.79
N ASN A 386 9.58 8.44 -18.85
CA ASN A 386 8.85 7.83 -19.95
C ASN A 386 9.12 8.54 -21.29
N ALA A 387 9.23 9.88 -21.29
CA ALA A 387 9.60 10.62 -22.48
C ALA A 387 11.05 10.33 -22.92
N LEU A 388 12.00 10.27 -21.97
CA LEU A 388 13.40 9.92 -22.22
C LEU A 388 13.53 8.50 -22.78
N GLU A 389 12.78 7.52 -22.26
CA GLU A 389 12.72 6.15 -22.78
C GLU A 389 12.25 6.09 -24.24
N GLN A 390 11.43 7.02 -24.65
CA GLN A 390 10.93 7.15 -26.03
C GLN A 390 11.78 8.07 -26.90
N GLY A 391 13.02 8.39 -26.50
CA GLY A 391 14.01 9.12 -27.28
C GLY A 391 13.99 10.64 -27.11
N ALA A 392 13.23 11.17 -26.16
CA ALA A 392 13.34 12.58 -25.79
C ALA A 392 14.67 12.86 -25.09
N THR A 393 15.03 14.14 -25.00
CA THR A 393 16.24 14.62 -24.33
C THR A 393 15.89 15.67 -23.29
N PRO A 394 16.75 15.90 -22.28
CA PRO A 394 16.56 16.98 -21.31
C PRO A 394 16.40 18.38 -21.92
N GLY A 395 16.94 18.58 -23.14
CA GLY A 395 16.87 19.84 -23.88
C GLY A 395 15.64 19.98 -24.77
N ASP A 396 14.81 18.95 -24.92
CA ASP A 396 13.56 19.06 -25.68
C ASP A 396 12.61 20.04 -24.99
N THR A 397 11.79 20.73 -25.77
CA THR A 397 10.96 21.83 -25.28
C THR A 397 9.48 21.49 -25.29
N VAL A 398 8.75 22.17 -24.44
CA VAL A 398 7.30 22.16 -24.35
C VAL A 398 6.80 23.59 -24.13
N GLN A 399 5.65 23.89 -24.70
CA GLN A 399 5.01 25.20 -24.51
C GLN A 399 4.23 25.19 -23.17
N ASP A 400 4.69 25.99 -22.22
CA ASP A 400 3.95 26.29 -21.00
C ASP A 400 2.91 27.37 -21.27
N SER A 401 1.70 26.97 -21.58
CA SER A 401 0.55 27.77 -21.92
C SER A 401 -0.72 27.02 -21.54
N PRO A 402 -1.88 27.69 -21.40
CA PRO A 402 -3.15 27.04 -21.07
C PRO A 402 -3.42 25.80 -21.91
N ILE A 403 -4.04 24.78 -21.32
CA ILE A 403 -4.54 23.59 -22.02
C ILE A 403 -6.00 23.89 -22.39
N PRO A 404 -6.37 23.88 -23.67
CA PRO A 404 -7.76 24.08 -24.07
C PRO A 404 -8.69 22.99 -23.51
N GLY A 405 -9.89 23.38 -23.09
CA GLY A 405 -10.92 22.45 -22.58
C GLY A 405 -11.48 22.88 -21.22
N GLU A 406 -12.38 22.06 -20.67
CA GLU A 406 -13.01 22.30 -19.37
C GLU A 406 -12.01 22.18 -18.20
N TRP A 407 -11.04 21.28 -18.32
CA TRP A 407 -9.97 21.14 -17.34
C TRP A 407 -8.85 22.13 -17.65
N ASN A 408 -8.65 23.09 -16.73
CA ASN A 408 -7.68 24.19 -16.89
C ASN A 408 -6.63 24.15 -15.75
N PRO A 409 -5.66 23.21 -15.80
CA PRO A 409 -4.62 23.11 -14.78
C PRO A 409 -3.70 24.33 -14.80
N GLN A 410 -3.30 24.78 -13.62
CA GLN A 410 -2.42 25.93 -13.42
C GLN A 410 -1.06 25.49 -12.89
N ASN A 411 -0.02 26.27 -13.17
CA ASN A 411 1.23 26.19 -12.43
C ASN A 411 1.03 26.71 -11.00
N TYR A 412 1.92 26.31 -10.07
CA TYR A 412 1.84 26.71 -8.67
C TYR A 412 1.86 28.23 -8.48
N ASP A 413 2.67 28.93 -9.26
CA ASP A 413 2.79 30.40 -9.28
C ASP A 413 1.69 31.10 -10.09
N ARG A 414 0.71 30.34 -10.64
CA ARG A 414 -0.39 30.82 -11.48
C ARG A 414 0.06 31.58 -12.74
N SER A 415 1.29 31.31 -13.19
CA SER A 415 1.90 31.94 -14.37
C SER A 415 2.25 30.91 -15.43
N PHE A 416 2.31 31.34 -16.69
CA PHE A 416 2.80 30.55 -17.81
C PHE A 416 4.14 31.09 -18.30
N HIS A 417 5.10 30.21 -18.59
CA HIS A 417 6.49 30.54 -18.84
C HIS A 417 6.90 30.44 -20.32
N GLY A 418 5.94 30.23 -21.22
CA GLY A 418 6.20 30.10 -22.64
C GLY A 418 6.97 28.81 -22.98
N THR A 419 7.91 28.88 -23.91
CA THR A 419 8.70 27.70 -24.28
C THR A 419 9.76 27.39 -23.22
N VAL A 420 9.67 26.22 -22.60
CA VAL A 420 10.61 25.74 -21.58
C VAL A 420 11.18 24.37 -21.95
N SER A 421 12.44 24.09 -21.56
CA SER A 421 13.00 22.75 -21.71
C SER A 421 12.42 21.77 -20.69
N TYR A 422 12.45 20.48 -20.98
CA TYR A 422 12.02 19.43 -20.02
C TYR A 422 12.83 19.52 -18.73
N ARG A 423 14.14 19.80 -18.83
CA ARG A 423 15.00 20.05 -17.67
C ARG A 423 14.47 21.21 -16.82
N THR A 424 14.21 22.35 -17.42
CA THR A 424 13.70 23.55 -16.72
C THR A 424 12.33 23.28 -16.09
N ALA A 425 11.43 22.63 -16.85
CA ALA A 425 10.09 22.31 -16.36
C ALA A 425 10.11 21.37 -15.14
N LEU A 426 11.00 20.37 -15.10
CA LEU A 426 11.19 19.50 -13.96
C LEU A 426 11.84 20.25 -12.79
N THR A 427 12.88 21.05 -13.05
CA THR A 427 13.63 21.83 -12.06
C THR A 427 12.71 22.72 -11.24
N TYR A 428 11.85 23.48 -11.89
CA TYR A 428 10.89 24.39 -11.25
C TYR A 428 9.52 23.76 -11.01
N SER A 429 9.37 22.48 -11.35
CA SER A 429 8.15 21.70 -11.08
C SER A 429 6.89 22.25 -11.75
N TYR A 430 6.98 22.80 -12.97
CA TYR A 430 5.82 23.30 -13.70
C TYR A 430 4.80 22.18 -13.97
N ASN A 431 3.51 22.47 -13.73
CA ASN A 431 2.44 21.49 -13.86
C ASN A 431 2.05 21.29 -15.32
N VAL A 432 1.75 22.39 -16.01
CA VAL A 432 1.24 22.34 -17.38
C VAL A 432 2.22 21.67 -18.36
N PRO A 433 3.53 21.96 -18.31
CA PRO A 433 4.52 21.23 -19.07
C PRO A 433 4.51 19.72 -18.82
N ALA A 434 4.45 19.28 -17.54
CA ALA A 434 4.44 17.86 -17.20
C ALA A 434 3.19 17.15 -17.76
N ILE A 435 2.02 17.77 -17.65
CA ILE A 435 0.76 17.27 -18.20
C ILE A 435 0.86 17.12 -19.72
N LYS A 436 1.35 18.14 -20.44
CA LYS A 436 1.53 18.07 -21.88
C LYS A 436 2.52 17.00 -22.33
N VAL A 437 3.59 16.79 -21.55
CA VAL A 437 4.55 15.72 -21.81
C VAL A 437 3.89 14.35 -21.59
N ALA A 438 3.10 14.17 -20.52
CA ALA A 438 2.37 12.94 -20.29
C ALA A 438 1.38 12.63 -21.42
N MET A 439 0.62 13.63 -21.85
CA MET A 439 -0.30 13.50 -22.99
C MET A 439 0.44 13.14 -24.29
N LYS A 440 1.61 13.72 -24.54
CA LYS A 440 2.41 13.49 -25.75
C LYS A 440 3.00 12.07 -25.80
N TYR A 441 3.52 11.56 -24.67
CA TYR A 441 4.23 10.28 -24.62
C TYR A 441 3.40 9.13 -24.06
N GLY A 442 2.18 9.42 -23.59
CA GLY A 442 1.20 8.45 -23.09
C GLY A 442 1.22 8.27 -21.59
N THR A 443 0.07 8.49 -20.98
CA THR A 443 -0.19 8.29 -19.54
C THR A 443 -0.10 6.82 -19.17
N GLU A 444 -0.72 5.93 -19.94
CA GLU A 444 -0.65 4.47 -19.76
C GLU A 444 0.81 3.96 -19.76
N LYS A 445 1.66 4.46 -20.66
CA LYS A 445 3.08 4.08 -20.72
C LYS A 445 3.84 4.58 -19.51
N THR A 446 3.48 5.76 -18.98
CA THR A 446 4.06 6.30 -17.75
C THR A 446 3.67 5.42 -16.55
N ILE A 447 2.41 5.00 -16.44
CA ILE A 447 1.92 4.08 -15.42
C ILE A 447 2.66 2.74 -15.50
N LYS A 448 2.77 2.16 -16.70
CA LYS A 448 3.51 0.90 -16.90
C LYS A 448 4.99 1.02 -16.50
N LEU A 449 5.63 2.17 -16.78
CA LEU A 449 6.99 2.44 -16.36
C LEU A 449 7.10 2.54 -14.84
N ALA A 450 6.20 3.28 -14.18
CA ALA A 450 6.16 3.41 -12.73
C ALA A 450 5.92 2.06 -12.03
N LYS A 451 5.05 1.20 -12.59
CA LYS A 451 4.84 -0.18 -12.13
C LYS A 451 6.10 -1.05 -12.26
N ARG A 452 6.87 -0.92 -13.35
CA ARG A 452 8.17 -1.62 -13.47
C ARG A 452 9.19 -1.17 -12.43
N LEU A 453 9.08 0.08 -11.97
CA LEU A 453 9.89 0.61 -10.87
C LEU A 453 9.30 0.33 -9.47
N GLY A 454 8.22 -0.46 -9.39
CA GLY A 454 7.68 -0.98 -8.13
C GLY A 454 6.53 -0.21 -7.51
N ILE A 455 5.90 0.75 -8.20
CA ILE A 455 4.68 1.39 -7.73
C ILE A 455 3.49 0.50 -8.10
N THR A 456 2.99 -0.26 -7.14
CA THR A 456 1.97 -1.30 -7.35
C THR A 456 0.55 -0.81 -7.08
N THR A 457 0.38 0.31 -6.39
CA THR A 457 -0.90 0.92 -6.03
C THR A 457 -1.63 1.59 -7.20
N LEU A 458 -0.93 1.85 -8.32
CA LEU A 458 -1.54 2.43 -9.52
C LEU A 458 -2.59 1.48 -10.12
N VAL A 459 -3.74 2.02 -10.50
CA VAL A 459 -4.86 1.28 -11.11
C VAL A 459 -5.12 1.75 -12.55
N GLU A 460 -6.10 1.16 -13.22
CA GLU A 460 -6.45 1.51 -14.60
C GLU A 460 -7.06 2.92 -14.70
N ASP A 461 -7.85 3.32 -13.70
CA ASP A 461 -8.47 4.64 -13.62
C ASP A 461 -7.46 5.81 -13.51
N ASP A 462 -6.19 5.49 -13.18
CA ASP A 462 -5.10 6.48 -13.18
C ASP A 462 -4.62 6.84 -14.60
N ASP A 463 -5.09 6.15 -15.65
CA ASP A 463 -4.74 6.45 -17.04
C ASP A 463 -5.44 7.73 -17.53
N ASN A 464 -5.08 8.84 -16.92
CA ASN A 464 -5.55 10.17 -17.26
C ASN A 464 -4.46 11.22 -17.02
N PRO A 465 -4.55 12.44 -17.63
CA PRO A 465 -3.50 13.45 -17.53
C PRO A 465 -3.23 13.99 -16.12
N ALA A 466 -4.15 13.84 -15.14
CA ALA A 466 -3.95 14.32 -13.78
C ALA A 466 -2.85 13.52 -13.04
N MET A 467 -2.60 12.26 -13.47
CA MET A 467 -1.52 11.46 -12.93
C MET A 467 -0.15 12.14 -13.05
N ALA A 468 0.04 12.99 -14.07
CA ALA A 468 1.31 13.69 -14.28
C ALA A 468 1.68 14.64 -13.13
N VAL A 469 0.70 15.09 -12.39
CA VAL A 469 0.85 15.97 -11.22
C VAL A 469 0.47 15.26 -9.91
N GLY A 470 0.29 13.93 -9.96
CA GLY A 470 0.03 13.08 -8.81
C GLY A 470 -1.43 13.00 -8.38
N GLY A 471 -2.38 13.34 -9.26
CA GLY A 471 -3.80 13.05 -9.09
C GLY A 471 -4.06 11.59 -9.40
N LEU A 472 -4.10 10.74 -8.40
CA LEU A 472 -4.25 9.29 -8.49
C LEU A 472 -5.51 8.82 -7.74
N THR A 473 -6.04 7.68 -8.12
CA THR A 473 -7.24 7.08 -7.51
C THR A 473 -7.01 6.72 -6.03
N HIS A 474 -5.93 6.01 -5.74
CA HIS A 474 -5.57 5.60 -4.37
C HIS A 474 -4.40 6.40 -3.80
N GLY A 475 -3.45 6.78 -4.64
CA GLY A 475 -2.18 7.34 -4.22
C GLY A 475 -1.06 6.30 -4.21
N VAL A 476 0.03 6.60 -3.47
CA VAL A 476 1.22 5.74 -3.38
C VAL A 476 1.72 5.68 -1.94
N THR A 477 2.48 4.63 -1.60
CA THR A 477 3.10 4.52 -0.28
C THR A 477 4.52 5.11 -0.27
N PRO A 478 5.01 5.59 0.88
CA PRO A 478 6.41 6.02 1.02
C PRO A 478 7.43 4.96 0.63
N LEU A 479 7.16 3.68 0.92
CA LEU A 479 8.04 2.57 0.55
C LEU A 479 8.13 2.38 -0.98
N GLU A 480 6.99 2.45 -1.68
CA GLU A 480 6.97 2.38 -3.15
C GLU A 480 7.77 3.52 -3.77
N MET A 481 7.59 4.74 -3.27
CA MET A 481 8.33 5.90 -3.78
C MET A 481 9.83 5.81 -3.51
N ALA A 482 10.24 5.38 -2.31
CA ALA A 482 11.65 5.15 -1.99
C ALA A 482 12.27 4.07 -2.91
N GLY A 483 11.55 2.95 -3.12
CA GLY A 483 11.98 1.87 -4.01
C GLY A 483 12.07 2.28 -5.47
N ALA A 484 11.10 3.02 -5.97
CA ALA A 484 11.07 3.49 -7.35
C ALA A 484 12.22 4.48 -7.64
N TYR A 485 12.47 5.41 -6.72
CA TYR A 485 13.59 6.34 -6.84
C TYR A 485 14.96 5.63 -6.64
N ALA A 486 15.02 4.59 -5.81
CA ALA A 486 16.20 3.72 -5.71
C ALA A 486 16.50 3.04 -7.05
N GLY A 487 15.48 2.60 -7.80
CA GLY A 487 15.64 2.06 -9.15
C GLY A 487 16.21 3.08 -10.14
N ILE A 488 15.78 4.35 -10.06
CA ILE A 488 16.40 5.44 -10.87
C ILE A 488 17.86 5.64 -10.46
N ALA A 489 18.16 5.73 -9.16
CA ALA A 489 19.52 5.89 -8.61
C ALA A 489 20.45 4.76 -9.06
N ASN A 490 19.93 3.54 -9.23
CA ASN A 490 20.64 2.34 -9.66
C ASN A 490 20.64 2.16 -11.19
N MET A 491 20.74 3.26 -11.94
CA MET A 491 20.77 3.25 -13.42
C MET A 491 19.60 2.45 -14.03
N GLY A 492 18.42 2.58 -13.48
CA GLY A 492 17.20 1.94 -13.98
C GLY A 492 17.03 0.47 -13.59
N LYS A 493 17.92 -0.08 -12.77
CA LYS A 493 17.81 -1.43 -12.21
C LYS A 493 16.99 -1.39 -10.93
N PHE A 494 15.78 -1.92 -10.96
CA PHE A 494 14.90 -1.98 -9.81
C PHE A 494 15.16 -3.25 -8.99
N ASN A 495 15.43 -3.08 -7.70
CA ASN A 495 15.42 -4.12 -6.69
C ASN A 495 14.17 -3.95 -5.83
N LYS A 496 13.36 -5.00 -5.70
CA LYS A 496 12.19 -4.97 -4.82
C LYS A 496 12.63 -4.71 -3.38
N PRO A 497 12.12 -3.66 -2.71
CA PRO A 497 12.46 -3.39 -1.32
C PRO A 497 12.18 -4.57 -0.40
N THR A 498 13.15 -4.91 0.45
CA THR A 498 13.05 -6.01 1.41
C THR A 498 13.61 -5.62 2.77
N PRO A 499 12.93 -5.99 3.89
CA PRO A 499 13.43 -5.78 5.24
C PRO A 499 14.22 -6.99 5.78
N ILE A 500 14.30 -8.13 5.05
CA ILE A 500 14.82 -9.38 5.56
C ILE A 500 15.99 -9.88 4.70
N ILE A 501 17.14 -10.13 5.33
CA ILE A 501 18.33 -10.73 4.72
C ILE A 501 18.20 -12.26 4.71
N LYS A 502 17.99 -12.87 5.89
CA LYS A 502 17.85 -14.33 6.02
C LYS A 502 17.02 -14.73 7.23
N ILE A 503 16.47 -15.91 7.16
CA ILE A 503 15.67 -16.52 8.24
C ILE A 503 16.23 -17.91 8.50
N LEU A 504 16.52 -18.20 9.75
CA LEU A 504 16.90 -19.53 10.21
C LEU A 504 15.81 -20.10 11.12
N ASP A 505 15.68 -21.41 11.14
CA ASP A 505 14.92 -22.09 12.19
C ASP A 505 15.71 -22.08 13.53
N ARG A 506 15.10 -22.64 14.60
CA ARG A 506 15.73 -22.74 15.91
C ARG A 506 17.06 -23.52 15.89
N ASN A 507 17.21 -24.46 14.95
CA ASN A 507 18.38 -25.35 14.83
C ASN A 507 19.46 -24.74 13.93
N GLY A 508 19.25 -23.55 13.40
CA GLY A 508 20.18 -22.86 12.51
C GLY A 508 20.07 -23.24 11.03
N LYS A 509 19.06 -24.03 10.63
CA LYS A 509 18.81 -24.32 9.21
C LYS A 509 18.25 -23.10 8.50
N VAL A 510 18.79 -22.75 7.34
CA VAL A 510 18.29 -21.66 6.50
C VAL A 510 16.94 -22.01 5.92
N LEU A 511 15.91 -21.20 6.25
CA LEU A 511 14.56 -21.28 5.71
C LEU A 511 14.36 -20.29 4.54
N TYR A 512 15.08 -19.19 4.58
CA TYR A 512 15.05 -18.14 3.55
C TYR A 512 16.35 -17.36 3.56
N GLU A 513 16.83 -17.02 2.38
CA GLU A 513 17.93 -16.09 2.19
C GLU A 513 17.62 -15.22 0.98
N HIS A 514 17.71 -13.91 1.16
CA HIS A 514 17.47 -12.95 0.09
C HIS A 514 18.60 -13.02 -0.93
N LYS A 515 18.23 -13.12 -2.20
CA LYS A 515 19.15 -12.99 -3.33
C LYS A 515 18.76 -11.77 -4.13
N THR A 516 19.68 -10.81 -4.24
CA THR A 516 19.48 -9.63 -5.07
C THR A 516 19.34 -10.05 -6.54
N ASN A 517 18.22 -9.71 -7.13
CA ASN A 517 17.89 -10.03 -8.53
C ASN A 517 17.25 -8.81 -9.20
N PRO A 518 18.05 -7.81 -9.60
CA PRO A 518 17.55 -6.56 -10.16
C PRO A 518 16.90 -6.78 -11.53
N THR A 519 15.79 -6.07 -11.75
CA THR A 519 15.13 -6.01 -13.05
C THR A 519 15.46 -4.69 -13.72
N GLN A 520 15.95 -4.70 -14.99
CA GLN A 520 16.15 -3.47 -15.76
C GLN A 520 14.77 -2.88 -16.11
N ALA A 521 14.33 -1.89 -15.37
CA ALA A 521 13.03 -1.23 -15.54
C ALA A 521 13.06 -0.15 -16.63
N VAL A 522 14.17 0.58 -16.72
CA VAL A 522 14.44 1.63 -17.73
C VAL A 522 15.89 1.59 -18.17
N LYS A 523 16.20 2.15 -19.34
CA LYS A 523 17.56 2.17 -19.89
C LYS A 523 18.50 2.96 -18.98
N PRO A 524 19.77 2.53 -18.83
CA PRO A 524 20.76 3.26 -18.03
C PRO A 524 20.93 4.72 -18.47
N GLU A 525 20.91 4.97 -19.77
CA GLU A 525 21.07 6.32 -20.33
C GLU A 525 19.88 7.23 -19.96
N SER A 526 18.68 6.70 -20.01
CA SER A 526 17.45 7.41 -19.60
C SER A 526 17.47 7.72 -18.11
N ALA A 527 17.88 6.74 -17.28
CA ALA A 527 18.04 6.93 -15.83
C ALA A 527 19.10 8.00 -15.53
N TYR A 528 20.25 7.96 -16.18
CA TYR A 528 21.32 8.95 -15.99
C TYR A 528 20.89 10.36 -16.41
N MET A 529 20.17 10.50 -17.55
CA MET A 529 19.58 11.78 -17.96
C MET A 529 18.61 12.30 -16.92
N MET A 530 17.75 11.42 -16.36
CA MET A 530 16.80 11.79 -15.31
C MET A 530 17.51 12.21 -14.02
N ILE A 531 18.53 11.47 -13.58
CA ILE A 531 19.36 11.85 -12.43
C ILE A 531 19.90 13.25 -12.62
N SER A 532 20.54 13.53 -13.76
CA SER A 532 21.07 14.86 -14.07
C SER A 532 20.01 15.97 -14.06
N MET A 533 18.77 15.68 -14.51
CA MET A 533 17.67 16.64 -14.41
C MET A 533 17.23 16.86 -12.96
N MET A 534 17.26 15.82 -12.13
CA MET A 534 16.87 15.88 -10.72
C MET A 534 17.95 16.50 -9.83
N GLU A 535 19.25 16.46 -10.22
CA GLU A 535 20.31 17.23 -9.57
C GLU A 535 20.07 18.75 -9.68
N ASP A 536 19.53 19.20 -10.82
CA ASP A 536 19.14 20.61 -11.00
C ASP A 536 18.00 21.02 -10.05
N VAL A 537 17.09 20.10 -9.71
CA VAL A 537 16.06 20.36 -8.68
C VAL A 537 16.70 20.67 -7.34
N MET A 538 17.80 19.97 -6.99
CA MET A 538 18.52 20.13 -5.73
C MET A 538 19.37 21.42 -5.70
N THR A 539 19.98 21.79 -6.83
CA THR A 539 20.94 22.90 -6.89
C THR A 539 20.27 24.26 -7.11
N ARG A 540 19.26 24.32 -7.96
CA ARG A 540 18.62 25.57 -8.37
C ARG A 540 17.08 25.54 -8.40
N GLY A 541 16.47 24.39 -8.13
CA GLY A 541 15.02 24.18 -8.22
C GLY A 541 14.32 24.14 -6.85
N THR A 542 13.18 23.45 -6.85
CA THR A 542 12.28 23.34 -5.68
C THR A 542 12.85 22.47 -4.55
N GLY A 543 13.94 21.74 -4.78
CA GLY A 543 14.60 20.85 -3.83
C GLY A 543 15.79 21.46 -3.08
N ARG A 544 16.11 22.75 -3.26
CA ARG A 544 17.29 23.40 -2.63
C ARG A 544 17.36 23.22 -1.11
N GLY A 545 16.20 23.17 -0.44
CA GLY A 545 16.11 22.94 1.01
C GLY A 545 16.64 21.57 1.47
N ALA A 546 16.71 20.61 0.55
CA ALA A 546 17.21 19.27 0.81
C ALA A 546 18.69 19.06 0.41
N ALA A 547 19.35 20.03 -0.20
CA ALA A 547 20.75 19.90 -0.66
C ALA A 547 21.68 19.52 0.47
N ILE A 548 22.58 18.55 0.21
CA ILE A 548 23.65 18.08 1.10
C ILE A 548 25.01 18.20 0.40
N SER A 549 26.10 18.06 1.15
CA SER A 549 27.48 18.24 0.64
C SER A 549 28.02 17.04 -0.15
N ARG A 550 27.16 16.37 -0.95
CA ARG A 550 27.53 15.27 -1.84
C ARG A 550 26.56 15.20 -3.02
N PRO A 551 26.90 14.49 -4.11
CA PRO A 551 26.00 14.30 -5.24
C PRO A 551 24.65 13.73 -4.78
N CYS A 552 23.58 14.44 -5.10
CA CYS A 552 22.23 14.04 -4.74
C CYS A 552 21.21 14.57 -5.75
N ALA A 553 20.16 13.80 -5.95
CA ALA A 553 19.06 14.12 -6.84
C ALA A 553 17.74 13.92 -6.11
N GLY A 554 16.71 14.67 -6.46
CA GLY A 554 15.44 14.55 -5.75
C GLY A 554 14.31 15.36 -6.36
N LYS A 555 13.11 15.19 -5.78
CA LYS A 555 11.92 15.90 -6.21
C LYS A 555 10.99 16.16 -5.03
N SER A 556 10.48 17.39 -4.94
CA SER A 556 9.40 17.79 -4.02
C SER A 556 8.04 17.40 -4.58
N GLY A 557 7.12 17.00 -3.73
CA GLY A 557 5.71 16.79 -4.00
C GLY A 557 4.85 17.64 -3.07
N THR A 558 3.81 18.25 -3.59
CA THR A 558 2.81 18.98 -2.81
C THR A 558 1.48 18.75 -3.49
N THR A 559 0.46 18.41 -2.73
CA THR A 559 -0.90 18.24 -3.25
C THR A 559 -1.70 19.53 -3.15
N ASP A 560 -2.78 19.60 -3.90
CA ASP A 560 -3.73 20.70 -3.82
C ASP A 560 -4.27 20.82 -2.39
N ASN A 561 -4.54 22.06 -1.96
CA ASN A 561 -4.96 22.37 -0.59
C ASN A 561 -3.97 21.93 0.51
N TYR A 562 -2.74 21.51 0.16
CA TYR A 562 -1.67 21.17 1.10
C TYR A 562 -2.03 20.02 2.05
N HIS A 563 -2.69 18.98 1.58
CA HIS A 563 -3.00 17.79 2.38
C HIS A 563 -1.80 16.87 2.58
N ASP A 564 -0.94 16.75 1.55
CA ASP A 564 0.26 15.93 1.56
C ASP A 564 1.46 16.72 1.09
N ALA A 565 2.57 16.57 1.78
CA ALA A 565 3.85 17.16 1.43
C ALA A 565 4.93 16.06 1.38
N TRP A 566 5.64 15.97 0.25
CA TRP A 566 6.62 14.94 -0.02
C TRP A 566 7.98 15.50 -0.37
N PHE A 567 9.03 14.82 0.04
CA PHE A 567 10.33 14.93 -0.57
C PHE A 567 10.91 13.54 -0.81
N VAL A 568 11.22 13.22 -2.06
CA VAL A 568 11.83 11.95 -2.44
C VAL A 568 13.12 12.24 -3.17
N GLY A 569 14.21 11.66 -2.69
CA GLY A 569 15.53 11.91 -3.28
C GLY A 569 16.51 10.80 -2.94
N PHE A 570 17.68 10.87 -3.55
CA PHE A 570 18.69 9.83 -3.44
C PHE A 570 20.11 10.38 -3.66
N THR A 571 21.07 9.61 -3.17
CA THR A 571 22.47 9.61 -3.57
C THR A 571 22.76 8.27 -4.26
N PRO A 572 23.96 8.01 -4.80
CA PRO A 572 24.31 6.67 -5.31
C PRO A 572 24.17 5.54 -4.28
N ASN A 573 24.30 5.88 -2.97
CA ASN A 573 24.32 4.91 -1.88
C ASN A 573 22.96 4.69 -1.20
N LEU A 574 22.04 5.67 -1.25
CA LEU A 574 20.80 5.62 -0.46
C LEU A 574 19.70 6.44 -1.12
N ALA A 575 18.52 5.85 -1.28
CA ALA A 575 17.29 6.55 -1.66
C ALA A 575 16.39 6.70 -0.44
N CYS A 576 15.71 7.84 -0.32
CA CYS A 576 14.84 8.13 0.81
C CYS A 576 13.57 8.86 0.36
N ALA A 577 12.43 8.40 0.84
CA ALA A 577 11.15 9.10 0.75
C ALA A 577 10.76 9.63 2.12
N VAL A 578 10.37 10.90 2.16
CA VAL A 578 9.77 11.59 3.31
C VAL A 578 8.39 12.06 2.93
N TRP A 579 7.41 11.70 3.74
CA TRP A 579 6.02 12.18 3.66
C TRP A 579 5.62 12.86 4.96
N ILE A 580 4.87 13.94 4.85
CA ILE A 580 4.17 14.60 5.95
C ILE A 580 2.72 14.81 5.49
N GLY A 581 1.77 14.41 6.34
CA GLY A 581 0.35 14.53 6.08
C GLY A 581 -0.49 14.33 7.33
N ASP A 582 -1.75 14.68 7.26
CA ASP A 582 -2.70 14.51 8.35
C ASP A 582 -3.51 13.22 8.16
N ASP A 583 -3.73 12.44 9.22
CA ASP A 583 -4.48 11.19 9.16
C ASP A 583 -5.95 11.39 8.79
N ASN A 584 -6.52 12.55 9.16
CA ASN A 584 -7.90 12.96 8.84
C ASN A 584 -7.97 13.76 7.53
N ASN A 585 -6.84 13.85 6.80
CA ASN A 585 -6.73 14.61 5.56
C ASN A 585 -6.98 16.11 5.72
N GLU A 586 -6.59 16.68 6.88
CA GLU A 586 -6.63 18.11 7.11
C GLU A 586 -5.49 18.84 6.37
N SER A 587 -5.67 20.11 6.11
CA SER A 587 -4.65 20.92 5.43
C SER A 587 -3.43 21.17 6.32
N LEU A 588 -2.24 21.06 5.73
CA LEU A 588 -0.97 21.37 6.37
C LEU A 588 -0.64 22.86 6.42
N GLY A 589 -1.62 23.74 6.20
CA GLY A 589 -1.47 25.19 6.35
C GLY A 589 -0.42 25.84 5.44
N GLY A 590 -0.30 25.35 4.19
CA GLY A 590 0.66 25.89 3.21
C GLY A 590 2.03 25.19 3.21
N MET A 591 2.20 24.08 3.94
CA MET A 591 3.43 23.28 3.90
C MET A 591 3.65 22.71 2.51
N THR A 592 4.84 22.92 1.96
CA THR A 592 5.25 22.36 0.66
C THR A 592 6.33 21.30 0.82
N GLY A 593 6.45 20.40 -0.16
CA GLY A 593 7.49 19.38 -0.14
C GLY A 593 8.92 19.91 -0.17
N GLY A 594 9.14 21.10 -0.74
CA GLY A 594 10.44 21.81 -0.68
C GLY A 594 10.75 22.47 0.66
N GLY A 595 9.81 22.52 1.59
CA GLY A 595 9.94 23.05 2.94
C GLY A 595 10.31 21.99 3.97
N GLN A 596 9.37 21.67 4.87
CA GLN A 596 9.63 20.76 5.98
C GLN A 596 10.04 19.35 5.55
N PRO A 597 9.38 18.67 4.57
CA PRO A 597 9.85 17.35 4.12
C PRO A 597 11.28 17.37 3.58
N ALA A 598 11.67 18.40 2.83
CA ALA A 598 13.05 18.60 2.37
C ALA A 598 14.04 18.76 3.54
N THR A 599 13.63 19.45 4.62
CA THR A 599 14.43 19.61 5.84
C THR A 599 14.61 18.28 6.56
N LEU A 600 13.55 17.47 6.69
CA LEU A 600 13.62 16.13 7.28
C LEU A 600 14.54 15.24 6.44
N TRP A 601 14.39 15.24 5.12
CA TRP A 601 15.22 14.48 4.20
C TRP A 601 16.71 14.85 4.35
N ARG A 602 17.03 16.13 4.34
CA ARG A 602 18.39 16.62 4.53
C ARG A 602 18.96 16.18 5.88
N SER A 603 18.21 16.34 6.97
CA SER A 603 18.62 15.92 8.32
C SER A 603 18.91 14.42 8.36
N PHE A 604 18.00 13.62 7.81
CA PHE A 604 18.17 12.17 7.74
C PHE A 604 19.38 11.77 6.90
N MET A 605 19.48 12.22 5.65
CA MET A 605 20.53 11.81 4.72
C MET A 605 21.90 12.27 5.19
N SER A 606 22.02 13.44 5.79
CA SER A 606 23.30 13.88 6.36
C SER A 606 23.76 13.01 7.52
N GLY A 607 22.84 12.61 8.41
CA GLY A 607 23.18 11.71 9.52
C GLY A 607 23.37 10.25 9.11
N ALA A 608 22.54 9.76 8.18
CA ALA A 608 22.62 8.38 7.69
C ALA A 608 23.87 8.09 6.86
N LEU A 609 24.41 9.10 6.19
CA LEU A 609 25.59 8.98 5.31
C LEU A 609 26.86 9.55 5.96
N ASP A 610 26.82 9.87 7.25
CA ASP A 610 28.00 10.29 8.00
C ASP A 610 29.04 9.17 8.04
N GLY A 611 30.29 9.48 7.75
CA GLY A 611 31.39 8.50 7.64
C GLY A 611 31.36 7.61 6.39
N ILE A 612 30.35 7.72 5.52
CA ILE A 612 30.30 7.01 4.24
C ILE A 612 30.91 7.92 3.15
N PRO A 613 31.88 7.43 2.37
CA PRO A 613 32.48 8.22 1.27
C PRO A 613 31.43 8.74 0.29
N ALA A 614 31.62 9.96 -0.19
CA ALA A 614 30.78 10.50 -1.26
C ALA A 614 31.18 9.84 -2.59
N GLU A 615 30.18 9.38 -3.33
CA GLU A 615 30.32 8.81 -4.67
C GLU A 615 29.55 9.66 -5.67
N ASP A 616 30.03 9.74 -6.90
CA ASP A 616 29.29 10.30 -8.02
C ASP A 616 28.34 9.27 -8.64
N PHE A 617 27.30 9.74 -9.33
CA PHE A 617 26.45 8.85 -10.11
C PHE A 617 27.23 8.25 -11.28
N GLU A 618 27.21 6.93 -11.40
CA GLU A 618 27.92 6.19 -12.44
C GLU A 618 27.36 6.56 -13.81
N LYS A 619 28.23 7.04 -14.69
CA LYS A 619 27.84 7.38 -16.05
C LYS A 619 27.88 6.13 -16.93
N PRO A 620 26.83 5.83 -17.73
CA PRO A 620 26.87 4.69 -18.64
C PRO A 620 28.03 4.79 -19.64
N ASP A 621 28.68 3.67 -19.92
CA ASP A 621 29.85 3.59 -20.81
C ASP A 621 29.55 4.18 -22.21
N GLY A 622 30.42 5.02 -22.68
CA GLY A 622 30.29 5.67 -23.99
C GLY A 622 29.16 6.71 -24.12
N PHE A 623 28.35 6.88 -23.07
CA PHE A 623 27.24 7.83 -23.12
C PHE A 623 27.72 9.29 -23.13
N LYS A 624 27.15 10.09 -24.04
CA LYS A 624 27.34 11.54 -24.07
C LYS A 624 26.00 12.21 -23.83
N MET A 625 25.95 13.10 -22.83
CA MET A 625 24.75 13.89 -22.59
C MET A 625 24.36 14.66 -23.86
N PRO A 626 23.12 14.55 -24.33
CA PRO A 626 22.68 15.31 -25.48
C PRO A 626 22.84 16.82 -25.26
N ALA A 627 23.36 17.52 -26.27
CA ALA A 627 23.48 18.98 -26.21
C ALA A 627 22.08 19.63 -26.03
N PRO A 628 21.99 20.75 -25.27
CA PRO A 628 20.72 21.47 -25.15
C PRO A 628 20.26 21.95 -26.52
N LYS A 629 19.04 21.57 -26.90
CA LYS A 629 18.39 22.04 -28.14
C LYS A 629 17.82 23.45 -28.00
N TYR A 630 17.72 23.97 -26.79
CA TYR A 630 17.15 25.28 -26.48
C TYR A 630 17.99 25.95 -25.38
N GLU A 631 18.55 27.10 -25.71
CA GLU A 631 19.08 28.04 -24.72
C GLU A 631 17.99 29.04 -24.37
N ALA A 632 17.61 29.11 -23.09
CA ALA A 632 16.70 30.16 -22.65
C ALA A 632 17.29 31.54 -22.97
N PRO A 633 16.51 32.50 -23.50
CA PRO A 633 17.01 33.86 -23.70
C PRO A 633 17.66 34.38 -22.41
N LYS A 634 18.88 34.84 -22.50
CA LYS A 634 19.55 35.49 -21.35
C LYS A 634 18.66 36.61 -20.85
N PRO A 635 18.46 36.77 -19.53
CA PRO A 635 17.67 37.89 -19.01
C PRO A 635 18.22 39.20 -19.57
N GLN A 636 17.39 39.90 -20.32
CA GLN A 636 17.78 41.25 -20.80
C GLN A 636 17.98 42.11 -19.54
N PRO A 637 19.07 42.90 -19.47
CA PRO A 637 19.27 43.82 -18.38
C PRO A 637 18.06 44.78 -18.32
N LYS A 638 17.41 44.83 -17.19
CA LYS A 638 16.30 45.80 -16.97
C LYS A 638 16.81 47.17 -17.33
N LYS A 639 16.28 47.78 -18.38
CA LYS A 639 16.52 49.18 -18.70
C LYS A 639 16.17 49.99 -17.44
N GLN A 640 17.20 50.59 -16.81
CA GLN A 640 16.99 51.55 -15.79
C GLN A 640 16.23 52.72 -16.40
N THR A 641 14.99 52.88 -16.07
CA THR A 641 14.22 54.09 -16.29
C THR A 641 14.80 55.17 -15.40
N THR A 642 15.69 56.00 -15.95
CA THR A 642 16.11 57.26 -15.35
C THR A 642 14.89 58.14 -15.16
N LYS A 643 14.41 58.29 -13.95
CA LYS A 643 13.48 59.34 -13.56
C LYS A 643 14.23 60.67 -13.70
N LYS A 644 13.85 61.49 -14.70
CA LYS A 644 14.18 62.92 -14.74
C LYS A 644 13.57 63.57 -13.50
N GLN A 645 14.44 64.14 -12.65
CA GLN A 645 14.06 65.07 -11.61
C GLN A 645 13.67 66.41 -12.30
N ASP A 646 12.43 66.75 -12.25
CA ASP A 646 11.99 68.15 -12.45
C ASP A 646 11.98 68.85 -11.08
N THR A 647 12.98 69.70 -10.90
CA THR A 647 13.04 70.68 -9.82
C THR A 647 12.09 71.82 -10.12
N LYS A 648 11.08 72.05 -9.27
CA LYS A 648 10.46 73.39 -9.07
C LYS A 648 10.28 73.67 -7.59
N LYS A 649 10.82 74.84 -7.24
CA LYS A 649 10.94 75.49 -5.97
C LYS A 649 9.62 76.00 -5.37
N LYS A 650 9.67 76.11 -4.02
CA LYS A 650 9.04 77.14 -3.13
C LYS A 650 7.52 76.96 -2.84
N ASP A 651 7.01 77.17 -1.70
CA ASP A 651 7.37 77.91 -0.50
C ASP A 651 6.53 77.48 0.75
N SER A 652 7.17 77.48 1.88
CA SER A 652 6.75 77.80 3.28
C SER A 652 5.27 77.76 3.70
N LYS A 653 4.94 77.09 4.77
CA LYS A 653 4.68 77.55 6.16
C LYS A 653 3.93 76.54 7.01
N LYS A 654 4.52 76.26 8.12
CA LYS A 654 4.07 76.29 9.51
C LYS A 654 2.79 75.54 9.97
N GLU A 655 3.08 74.72 10.92
CA GLU A 655 2.50 74.56 12.27
C GLU A 655 1.17 73.79 12.41
N ASP A 656 1.25 72.77 13.13
CA ASP A 656 0.84 72.44 14.49
C ASP A 656 -0.08 71.22 14.66
N ALA A 657 0.33 70.44 15.66
CA ALA A 657 -0.52 69.63 16.57
C ALA A 657 -1.14 68.32 16.14
N LEU A 658 -0.58 67.22 16.68
CA LEU A 658 -1.30 66.01 17.14
C LEU A 658 -2.40 66.43 18.17
N PRO A 659 -3.47 65.64 18.43
CA PRO A 659 -3.42 64.18 18.66
C PRO A 659 -4.72 63.44 18.32
N GLY A 660 -4.61 62.11 18.36
CA GLY A 660 -5.68 61.28 18.93
C GLY A 660 -6.51 60.39 17.99
N GLY A 661 -6.37 59.10 18.19
CA GLY A 661 -7.55 58.24 18.33
C GLY A 661 -8.09 57.52 17.13
N GLY A 662 -7.76 56.23 17.04
CA GLY A 662 -8.81 55.21 16.88
C GLY A 662 -9.38 54.95 15.49
N ASN A 663 -9.08 53.82 14.92
CA ASN A 663 -10.06 52.77 14.64
C ASN A 663 -9.52 51.75 13.65
N VAL A 664 -9.39 50.56 14.16
CA VAL A 664 -9.22 49.33 13.37
C VAL A 664 -10.60 48.93 12.86
N PRO A 665 -10.80 48.64 11.57
CA PRO A 665 -12.04 48.03 11.12
C PRO A 665 -11.96 46.51 11.28
N GLN A 666 -12.91 45.91 12.00
CA GLN A 666 -13.25 44.49 12.05
C GLN A 666 -13.90 44.05 10.73
N PRO A 667 -13.74 42.77 10.35
CA PRO A 667 -14.43 42.20 9.18
C PRO A 667 -15.90 41.89 9.50
N PRO A 668 -16.80 41.94 8.52
CA PRO A 668 -18.23 41.68 8.70
C PRO A 668 -18.53 40.18 8.85
N ARG A 669 -19.47 39.91 9.76
CA ARG A 669 -20.08 38.61 10.06
C ARG A 669 -21.03 38.14 8.96
N SER A 670 -20.92 36.82 8.70
CA SER A 670 -21.95 35.81 8.36
C SER A 670 -23.19 36.20 7.53
N GLY A 671 -23.36 35.49 6.44
CA GLY A 671 -24.60 35.37 5.69
C GLY A 671 -24.70 34.04 4.93
N LYS A 672 -25.42 33.07 5.52
CA LYS A 672 -26.21 31.99 4.94
C LYS A 672 -25.61 31.02 3.90
N SER A 673 -25.48 29.81 4.36
CA SER A 673 -25.56 28.50 3.72
C SER A 673 -26.45 28.48 2.46
N SER A 674 -25.88 27.97 1.33
CA SER A 674 -26.64 27.34 0.26
C SER A 674 -25.94 26.05 -0.12
N THR A 675 -26.57 24.95 0.24
CA THR A 675 -26.29 23.57 -0.17
C THR A 675 -26.46 23.44 -1.69
N PRO A 676 -25.55 22.76 -2.43
CA PRO A 676 -25.80 22.35 -3.80
C PRO A 676 -26.64 21.06 -3.82
N PRO A 677 -27.45 20.83 -4.89
CA PRO A 677 -28.36 19.69 -5.00
C PRO A 677 -27.62 18.38 -5.28
N PRO A 678 -28.24 17.20 -4.94
CA PRO A 678 -27.62 15.91 -5.10
C PRO A 678 -27.54 15.46 -6.54
N VAL A 679 -26.36 14.95 -6.91
CA VAL A 679 -26.09 14.29 -8.19
C VAL A 679 -26.78 12.92 -8.20
N ARG A 680 -27.61 12.66 -9.21
CA ARG A 680 -28.24 11.35 -9.47
C ARG A 680 -27.19 10.36 -10.01
N PRO A 681 -27.26 9.08 -9.58
CA PRO A 681 -26.43 8.05 -10.17
C PRO A 681 -26.92 7.65 -11.57
N PRO A 682 -26.04 7.23 -12.48
CA PRO A 682 -26.43 6.70 -13.78
C PRO A 682 -27.09 5.32 -13.62
N LYS A 683 -28.08 5.09 -14.46
CA LYS A 683 -28.83 3.84 -14.55
C LYS A 683 -27.99 2.78 -15.26
N GLN A 684 -28.11 1.56 -14.72
CA GLN A 684 -27.79 0.21 -15.20
C GLN A 684 -26.34 -0.17 -15.30
#